data_32e97f4eeec1895aef055c468bb925e8
#
_entry.id   32e97f4eeec1895aef055c468bb925e8
#
_cell.length_a   1.000
_cell.length_b   1.000
_cell.length_c   1.000
_cell.angle_alpha   90.00
_cell.angle_beta   90.00
_cell.angle_gamma   90.00
#
_symmetry.space_group_name_H-M   'P 1'
#
loop_
_entity.id
_entity.type
_entity.pdbx_description
1 polymer ?
#
loop_
_entity_poly.entity_id
_entity_poly.type
_entity_poly.pdbx_seq_one_letter_code
_entity_poly.pdbx_strand_id
1 'polypeptide(L)'
;MEFFKNSFKSVLGAPDPENQPTGADTVERLVDRLESSSLLDDRRDACRALKALSRTYRVEVGAQGMNSVRQVLEMDRTDCEIVGLALDTLCNITSPETFDEEVDKHGKNSKIGEQFTEIFIKHQDSVGLVLSALEDFDFRVRWPALKLLANLISNRPKDIQEIILIMPMGVSKLMDLLSDSREVIRNDALLLLIQLTKGNGNIQKIVAFENAFDRIFDVINQEGGAEGGIVVEDCLLLMLNLLKGNVSNQNFFKEGSYIQRLTPMLKLPSIDDVNSDDNNSSNVIIGWSPQKVANVHCMIQVIRALVAPSCSAQIISGCQRIMHACGLLKSLCDILMASGVPADVLTETINAVAEVIRGNNINQEFLSNVTAPSTPPRPAIVVLLMSMVNEKQPFQLRCAVLYCFQSFLYKNNIGKNKLIQTLLPQSNETQLLTTGQLLCGGLFSPDPLSNWFSSVALSHALIDDNNNNEKEQLLRVLLATNIGKPPVTLMQQCILLLQQSNNKLQSKLGLLILLCRWISYCPLAVKTFLSIDSSVSYLTALLSGHDNNEDVQENLVQSMCAFLLAMCVHFNDDQVPLYTKDKLCNLIDKRIGLERFQDAIGGTTRHEIYSRTLKHPQPSAKNPSDLLLDHEFCRLLKILEGAVSESIIKGSNSVNESAIKNSNNQINSNLSGNSSALVSQYKDLIREQDDEIQKLKQSNEILIKEKQQLELKVQELQTEVSNLKDQNIVLRAAQTNLNDEKDSLTNHIIKIEDSSATDVTNHDKQELIKCQNIIQQLQLQINEYKLKLQEQESSKEAIKKIDTLYKEKTDELDKLKKDQEDLLELLADQDTKLILYKEKLTALGEKIESEVSSGEVDDDTDDQPESSN
;
A
#
# COMPACT_ATOMS: atom_id res chain seq x y z
N MET A 1 -0.24 -55.78 -6.75
CA MET A 1 1.06 -56.19 -6.15
C MET A 1 1.58 -57.48 -6.77
N GLU A 2 0.77 -58.54 -6.93
CA GLU A 2 1.21 -59.83 -7.58
C GLU A 2 1.48 -59.71 -9.07
N PHE A 3 0.75 -58.89 -9.80
CA PHE A 3 0.95 -58.66 -11.21
C PHE A 3 2.27 -58.02 -11.52
N PHE A 4 2.67 -57.03 -10.67
CA PHE A 4 4.00 -56.39 -10.73
C PHE A 4 5.15 -57.34 -10.40
N LYS A 5 5.01 -58.24 -9.43
CA LYS A 5 5.99 -59.26 -9.13
C LYS A 5 6.26 -60.22 -10.27
N ASN A 6 5.20 -60.56 -11.05
CA ASN A 6 5.33 -61.45 -12.19
C ASN A 6 5.92 -60.80 -13.42
N SER A 7 5.65 -59.53 -13.67
CA SER A 7 6.29 -58.74 -14.76
C SER A 7 7.77 -58.50 -14.45
N PHE A 8 8.14 -58.28 -13.19
CA PHE A 8 9.54 -58.17 -12.76
C PHE A 8 10.34 -59.47 -12.99
N LYS A 9 9.72 -60.61 -12.78
CA LYS A 9 10.39 -61.94 -13.04
C LYS A 9 10.63 -62.21 -14.51
N SER A 10 9.84 -61.67 -15.46
CA SER A 10 10.02 -61.85 -16.88
C SER A 10 11.12 -61.00 -17.50
N VAL A 11 11.41 -59.86 -16.87
CA VAL A 11 12.40 -58.87 -17.38
C VAL A 11 13.83 -59.13 -16.86
N LEU A 12 14.02 -59.78 -15.70
CA LEU A 12 15.31 -59.95 -15.03
C LEU A 12 15.88 -61.36 -15.07
N GLY A 13 15.18 -62.37 -15.68
CA GLY A 13 15.63 -63.78 -15.62
C GLY A 13 15.41 -64.40 -14.25
N ALA A 14 15.34 -65.73 -14.12
CA ALA A 14 15.15 -66.41 -12.85
C ALA A 14 16.35 -66.18 -11.92
N PRO A 15 16.18 -65.61 -10.70
CA PRO A 15 17.30 -65.28 -9.82
C PRO A 15 17.87 -66.50 -9.16
N ASP A 16 19.20 -66.58 -9.08
CA ASP A 16 19.88 -67.42 -8.11
C ASP A 16 19.61 -66.95 -6.69
N PRO A 17 19.31 -67.80 -5.72
CA PRO A 17 18.84 -67.35 -4.41
C PRO A 17 19.89 -66.66 -3.52
N GLU A 18 21.17 -66.68 -3.88
CA GLU A 18 22.27 -66.09 -3.10
C GLU A 18 22.79 -64.75 -3.58
N ASN A 19 22.30 -64.25 -4.75
CA ASN A 19 22.73 -62.94 -5.28
C ASN A 19 21.50 -62.14 -5.77
N GLN A 20 20.69 -61.64 -4.84
CA GLN A 20 19.67 -60.62 -5.23
C GLN A 20 20.38 -59.30 -5.57
N PRO A 21 20.24 -58.79 -6.79
CA PRO A 21 20.86 -57.49 -7.17
C PRO A 21 20.34 -56.39 -6.24
N THR A 22 21.25 -55.54 -5.80
CA THR A 22 20.88 -54.38 -5.01
C THR A 22 19.97 -53.46 -5.83
N GLY A 23 19.23 -52.55 -5.16
CA GLY A 23 18.40 -51.55 -5.86
C GLY A 23 19.21 -50.74 -6.87
N ALA A 24 20.50 -50.41 -6.54
CA ALA A 24 21.42 -49.69 -7.39
C ALA A 24 21.80 -50.50 -8.64
N ASP A 25 22.11 -51.77 -8.51
CA ASP A 25 22.48 -52.64 -9.65
C ASP A 25 21.29 -52.83 -10.58
N THR A 26 20.05 -52.84 -10.02
CA THR A 26 18.83 -52.94 -10.83
C THR A 26 18.58 -51.66 -11.62
N VAL A 27 18.81 -50.50 -11.02
CA VAL A 27 18.68 -49.22 -11.69
C VAL A 27 19.72 -49.09 -12.80
N GLU A 28 20.99 -49.45 -12.54
CA GLU A 28 22.08 -49.41 -13.55
C GLU A 28 21.75 -50.27 -14.79
N ARG A 29 21.29 -51.47 -14.60
CA ARG A 29 20.86 -52.34 -15.73
C ARG A 29 19.69 -51.79 -16.50
N LEU A 30 18.74 -51.13 -15.85
CA LEU A 30 17.62 -50.51 -16.53
C LEU A 30 18.05 -49.27 -17.33
N VAL A 31 18.98 -48.49 -16.77
CA VAL A 31 19.56 -47.32 -17.50
C VAL A 31 20.35 -47.81 -18.72
N ASP A 32 21.21 -48.83 -18.58
CA ASP A 32 21.94 -49.44 -19.69
C ASP A 32 21.00 -49.94 -20.77
N ARG A 33 19.88 -50.61 -20.41
CA ARG A 33 18.84 -51.05 -21.33
C ARG A 33 18.17 -49.90 -22.04
N LEU A 34 17.90 -48.80 -21.32
CA LEU A 34 17.29 -47.61 -21.90
C LEU A 34 18.18 -46.96 -22.94
N GLU A 35 19.51 -46.96 -22.70
CA GLU A 35 20.50 -46.33 -23.61
C GLU A 35 20.89 -47.23 -24.79
N SER A 36 21.06 -48.53 -24.54
CA SER A 36 21.59 -49.45 -25.58
C SER A 36 20.54 -50.09 -26.46
N SER A 37 19.27 -50.16 -26.02
CA SER A 37 18.25 -50.84 -26.84
C SER A 37 17.79 -50.03 -28.04
N SER A 38 17.81 -50.68 -29.19
CA SER A 38 17.22 -50.13 -30.43
C SER A 38 15.72 -50.41 -30.57
N LEU A 39 15.16 -51.31 -29.72
CA LEU A 39 13.74 -51.64 -29.75
C LEU A 39 12.97 -50.69 -28.80
N LEU A 40 11.96 -50.05 -29.37
CA LEU A 40 11.13 -49.09 -28.61
C LEU A 40 10.39 -49.71 -27.42
N ASP A 41 9.91 -50.95 -27.61
CA ASP A 41 9.20 -51.68 -26.51
C ASP A 41 10.13 -51.98 -25.32
N ASP A 42 11.37 -52.34 -25.57
CA ASP A 42 12.38 -52.56 -24.52
C ASP A 42 12.67 -51.22 -23.74
N ARG A 43 12.73 -50.12 -24.47
CA ARG A 43 12.94 -48.80 -23.85
C ARG A 43 11.73 -48.33 -23.06
N ARG A 44 10.50 -48.61 -23.53
CA ARG A 44 9.29 -48.38 -22.76
C ARG A 44 9.27 -49.17 -21.46
N ASP A 45 9.60 -50.47 -21.52
CA ASP A 45 9.64 -51.34 -20.35
C ASP A 45 10.68 -50.87 -19.33
N ALA A 46 11.86 -50.44 -19.81
CA ALA A 46 12.89 -49.87 -18.96
C ALA A 46 12.41 -48.56 -18.29
N CYS A 47 11.79 -47.63 -19.04
CA CYS A 47 11.20 -46.40 -18.45
C CYS A 47 10.10 -46.74 -17.46
N ARG A 48 9.22 -47.69 -17.76
CA ARG A 48 8.15 -48.12 -16.84
C ARG A 48 8.71 -48.65 -15.53
N ALA A 49 9.77 -49.44 -15.61
CA ALA A 49 10.46 -49.95 -14.41
C ALA A 49 11.16 -48.85 -13.65
N LEU A 50 11.87 -47.93 -14.31
CA LEU A 50 12.52 -46.77 -13.66
C LEU A 50 11.50 -45.88 -12.96
N LYS A 51 10.33 -45.60 -13.59
CA LYS A 51 9.24 -44.87 -12.95
C LYS A 51 8.74 -45.57 -11.68
N ALA A 52 8.58 -46.90 -11.71
CA ALA A 52 8.16 -47.66 -10.52
C ALA A 52 9.17 -47.59 -9.39
N LEU A 53 10.49 -47.61 -9.74
CA LEU A 53 11.59 -47.55 -8.77
C LEU A 53 11.88 -46.15 -8.30
N SER A 54 11.53 -45.12 -9.04
CA SER A 54 11.90 -43.72 -8.74
C SER A 54 11.33 -43.15 -7.44
N ARG A 55 10.35 -43.84 -6.82
CA ARG A 55 9.83 -43.49 -5.46
C ARG A 55 10.62 -44.19 -4.35
N THR A 56 10.99 -45.43 -4.57
CA THR A 56 11.67 -46.28 -3.54
C THR A 56 13.15 -46.08 -3.56
N TYR A 57 13.75 -45.90 -4.76
CA TYR A 57 15.19 -45.73 -5.00
C TYR A 57 15.45 -44.40 -5.71
N ARG A 58 14.92 -43.30 -5.14
CA ARG A 58 14.96 -42.00 -5.72
C ARG A 58 16.36 -41.48 -5.98
N VAL A 59 17.26 -41.69 -5.00
CA VAL A 59 18.64 -41.23 -5.09
C VAL A 59 19.39 -41.98 -6.19
N GLU A 60 19.23 -43.31 -6.25
CA GLU A 60 19.88 -44.16 -7.23
C GLU A 60 19.37 -43.85 -8.64
N VAL A 61 18.03 -43.76 -8.83
CA VAL A 61 17.43 -43.40 -10.13
C VAL A 61 17.82 -41.99 -10.55
N GLY A 62 17.87 -41.04 -9.61
CA GLY A 62 18.27 -39.67 -9.90
C GLY A 62 19.76 -39.54 -10.26
N ALA A 63 20.64 -40.25 -9.55
CA ALA A 63 22.06 -40.15 -9.76
C ALA A 63 22.54 -40.87 -11.06
N GLN A 64 21.95 -42.02 -11.38
CA GLN A 64 22.35 -42.84 -12.51
C GLN A 64 21.51 -42.64 -13.76
N GLY A 65 20.17 -42.39 -13.59
CA GLY A 65 19.22 -42.41 -14.69
C GLY A 65 18.70 -41.07 -15.19
N MET A 66 18.91 -39.97 -14.44
CA MET A 66 18.29 -38.70 -14.82
C MET A 66 18.69 -38.21 -16.20
N ASN A 67 19.94 -38.31 -16.62
CA ASN A 67 20.39 -37.88 -17.92
C ASN A 67 19.81 -38.74 -19.03
N SER A 68 19.76 -40.06 -18.84
CA SER A 68 19.20 -41.00 -19.86
C SER A 68 17.69 -40.81 -20.01
N VAL A 69 16.97 -40.58 -18.88
CA VAL A 69 15.54 -40.26 -18.89
C VAL A 69 15.28 -38.90 -19.55
N ARG A 70 16.14 -37.86 -19.30
CA ARG A 70 16.07 -36.58 -20.00
C ARG A 70 16.28 -36.75 -21.52
N GLN A 71 17.20 -37.58 -21.91
CA GLN A 71 17.51 -37.85 -23.35
C GLN A 71 16.33 -38.49 -24.08
N VAL A 72 15.48 -39.27 -23.38
CA VAL A 72 14.23 -39.80 -23.92
C VAL A 72 13.30 -38.67 -24.39
N LEU A 73 13.23 -37.56 -23.64
CA LEU A 73 12.39 -36.41 -24.05
C LEU A 73 12.85 -35.76 -25.34
N GLU A 74 14.08 -35.98 -25.73
CA GLU A 74 14.68 -35.44 -26.97
C GLU A 74 14.57 -36.41 -28.13
N MET A 75 14.84 -37.68 -27.88
CA MET A 75 14.95 -38.72 -28.94
C MET A 75 13.63 -39.37 -29.31
N ASP A 76 12.72 -39.57 -28.31
CA ASP A 76 11.48 -40.35 -28.50
C ASP A 76 10.23 -39.45 -28.52
N ARG A 77 10.33 -38.23 -28.97
CA ARG A 77 9.23 -37.22 -28.93
C ARG A 77 7.93 -37.70 -29.55
N THR A 78 7.96 -38.65 -30.47
CA THR A 78 6.76 -39.13 -31.17
C THR A 78 6.00 -40.19 -30.42
N ASP A 79 6.55 -40.74 -29.32
CA ASP A 79 5.92 -41.77 -28.51
C ASP A 79 5.45 -41.19 -27.18
N CYS A 80 4.16 -40.87 -27.07
CA CYS A 80 3.55 -40.26 -25.91
C CYS A 80 3.64 -41.17 -24.67
N GLU A 81 3.78 -42.50 -24.82
CA GLU A 81 3.86 -43.37 -23.65
C GLU A 81 5.23 -43.31 -23.00
N ILE A 82 6.31 -43.43 -23.79
CA ILE A 82 7.67 -43.39 -23.24
C ILE A 82 8.00 -41.99 -22.68
N VAL A 83 7.59 -40.92 -23.38
CA VAL A 83 7.76 -39.55 -22.94
C VAL A 83 7.02 -39.29 -21.63
N GLY A 84 5.76 -39.78 -21.52
CA GLY A 84 4.98 -39.66 -20.29
C GLY A 84 5.61 -40.37 -19.10
N LEU A 85 6.14 -41.60 -19.32
CA LEU A 85 6.86 -42.36 -18.30
C LEU A 85 8.16 -41.68 -17.88
N ALA A 86 8.90 -41.10 -18.81
CA ALA A 86 10.10 -40.31 -18.52
C ALA A 86 9.80 -39.07 -17.71
N LEU A 87 8.77 -38.31 -18.09
CA LEU A 87 8.31 -37.13 -17.32
C LEU A 87 7.86 -37.49 -15.90
N ASP A 88 7.09 -38.55 -15.72
CA ASP A 88 6.68 -39.02 -14.41
C ASP A 88 7.87 -39.48 -13.55
N THR A 89 8.91 -40.08 -14.17
CA THR A 89 10.14 -40.44 -13.47
C THR A 89 10.87 -39.22 -12.97
N LEU A 90 11.03 -38.20 -13.83
CA LEU A 90 11.62 -36.90 -13.46
C LEU A 90 10.78 -36.18 -12.39
N CYS A 91 9.45 -36.24 -12.45
CA CYS A 91 8.56 -35.70 -11.40
C CYS A 91 8.85 -36.33 -10.03
N ASN A 92 8.99 -37.66 -9.99
CA ASN A 92 9.31 -38.35 -8.75
C ASN A 92 10.71 -37.98 -8.22
N ILE A 93 11.71 -37.89 -9.08
CA ILE A 93 13.09 -37.53 -8.71
C ILE A 93 13.15 -36.10 -8.17
N THR A 94 12.47 -35.16 -8.81
CA THR A 94 12.50 -33.71 -8.44
C THR A 94 11.40 -33.29 -7.48
N SER A 95 10.55 -34.21 -6.98
CA SER A 95 9.48 -33.86 -6.06
C SER A 95 9.98 -33.05 -4.85
N PRO A 96 9.33 -31.97 -4.45
CA PRO A 96 9.64 -31.27 -3.20
C PRO A 96 9.24 -32.06 -1.96
N GLU A 97 8.36 -33.05 -2.10
CA GLU A 97 7.90 -33.89 -1.02
C GLU A 97 8.91 -35.00 -0.68
N THR A 98 9.03 -35.32 0.59
CA THR A 98 9.80 -36.52 1.07
C THR A 98 8.88 -37.70 1.05
N PHE A 99 9.32 -38.81 0.43
CA PHE A 99 8.56 -40.06 0.47
C PHE A 99 8.83 -40.80 1.80
N ASP A 100 7.85 -41.61 2.27
CA ASP A 100 7.90 -42.27 3.58
C ASP A 100 9.18 -43.12 3.76
N GLU A 101 9.65 -43.76 2.71
CA GLU A 101 10.87 -44.57 2.68
C GLU A 101 12.17 -43.73 2.79
N GLU A 102 12.13 -42.46 2.47
CA GLU A 102 13.25 -41.51 2.62
C GLU A 102 13.33 -40.98 4.05
N VAL A 103 12.21 -40.88 4.76
CA VAL A 103 12.15 -40.41 6.14
C VAL A 103 12.95 -41.31 7.05
N ASP A 104 12.96 -42.62 6.79
CA ASP A 104 13.71 -43.65 7.56
C ASP A 104 15.21 -43.53 7.28
N LYS A 105 15.64 -43.13 6.10
CA LYS A 105 17.05 -43.08 5.67
C LYS A 105 17.72 -41.72 5.82
N HIS A 106 17.02 -40.65 5.55
CA HIS A 106 17.60 -39.29 5.40
C HIS A 106 16.94 -38.22 6.28
N GLY A 107 15.90 -38.53 7.04
CA GLY A 107 15.14 -37.60 7.91
C GLY A 107 14.13 -36.76 7.18
N LYS A 108 13.21 -36.14 7.95
CA LYS A 108 12.05 -35.36 7.43
C LYS A 108 12.40 -34.11 6.62
N ASN A 109 13.66 -33.66 6.60
CA ASN A 109 14.14 -32.45 5.91
C ASN A 109 15.11 -32.76 4.77
N SER A 110 14.94 -33.86 4.06
CA SER A 110 15.80 -34.21 2.93
C SER A 110 15.54 -33.21 1.76
N LYS A 111 16.60 -32.53 1.32
CA LYS A 111 16.58 -31.61 0.17
C LYS A 111 16.91 -32.31 -1.14
N ILE A 112 16.59 -33.58 -1.27
CA ILE A 112 16.96 -34.43 -2.42
C ILE A 112 16.33 -33.85 -3.70
N GLY A 113 15.04 -33.47 -3.67
CA GLY A 113 14.35 -32.87 -4.82
C GLY A 113 14.99 -31.56 -5.28
N GLU A 114 15.41 -30.72 -4.34
CA GLU A 114 16.12 -29.46 -4.64
C GLU A 114 17.47 -29.72 -5.32
N GLN A 115 18.23 -30.69 -4.82
CA GLN A 115 19.53 -31.07 -5.41
C GLN A 115 19.38 -31.63 -6.83
N PHE A 116 18.42 -32.51 -7.06
CA PHE A 116 18.17 -33.06 -8.40
C PHE A 116 17.60 -32.00 -9.36
N THR A 117 16.81 -31.07 -8.85
CA THR A 117 16.38 -29.90 -9.65
C THR A 117 17.60 -29.08 -10.09
N GLU A 118 18.55 -28.81 -9.18
CA GLU A 118 19.79 -28.09 -9.53
C GLU A 118 20.59 -28.79 -10.61
N ILE A 119 20.70 -30.12 -10.53
CA ILE A 119 21.41 -30.90 -11.56
C ILE A 119 20.66 -30.86 -12.90
N PHE A 120 19.32 -31.01 -12.88
CA PHE A 120 18.49 -31.01 -14.08
C PHE A 120 18.56 -29.68 -14.85
N ILE A 121 18.53 -28.54 -14.16
CA ILE A 121 18.56 -27.21 -14.80
C ILE A 121 19.95 -26.80 -15.30
N LYS A 122 21.02 -27.45 -14.87
CA LYS A 122 22.38 -27.21 -15.41
C LYS A 122 22.51 -27.52 -16.90
N HIS A 123 21.65 -28.38 -17.43
CA HIS A 123 21.57 -28.63 -18.86
C HIS A 123 20.62 -27.58 -19.47
N GLN A 124 21.17 -26.69 -20.31
CA GLN A 124 20.46 -25.52 -20.86
C GLN A 124 19.11 -25.86 -21.53
N ASP A 125 19.01 -27.01 -22.18
CA ASP A 125 17.83 -27.41 -22.96
C ASP A 125 16.75 -28.13 -22.12
N SER A 126 17.06 -28.51 -20.89
CA SER A 126 16.14 -29.35 -20.07
C SER A 126 14.77 -28.74 -19.86
N VAL A 127 14.73 -27.47 -19.45
CA VAL A 127 13.46 -26.75 -19.24
C VAL A 127 12.72 -26.53 -20.56
N GLY A 128 13.48 -26.30 -21.65
CA GLY A 128 12.93 -26.18 -23.01
C GLY A 128 12.24 -27.44 -23.49
N LEU A 129 12.80 -28.63 -23.21
CA LEU A 129 12.19 -29.93 -23.51
C LEU A 129 10.87 -30.10 -22.75
N VAL A 130 10.83 -29.72 -21.46
CA VAL A 130 9.60 -29.74 -20.66
C VAL A 130 8.52 -28.78 -21.21
N LEU A 131 8.90 -27.55 -21.56
CA LEU A 131 8.00 -26.58 -22.18
C LEU A 131 7.50 -27.03 -23.55
N SER A 132 8.30 -27.77 -24.33
CA SER A 132 7.87 -28.36 -25.59
C SER A 132 6.87 -29.50 -25.38
N ALA A 133 7.04 -30.30 -24.32
CA ALA A 133 6.10 -31.36 -23.95
C ALA A 133 4.72 -30.82 -23.52
N LEU A 134 4.64 -29.54 -23.06
CA LEU A 134 3.36 -28.89 -22.76
C LEU A 134 2.51 -28.61 -24.02
N GLU A 135 3.10 -28.58 -25.20
CA GLU A 135 2.39 -28.40 -26.47
C GLU A 135 1.72 -29.69 -26.98
N ASP A 136 2.08 -30.83 -26.41
CA ASP A 136 1.45 -32.10 -26.77
C ASP A 136 -0.02 -32.16 -26.26
N PHE A 137 -0.90 -32.67 -27.13
CA PHE A 137 -2.33 -32.83 -26.79
C PHE A 137 -2.62 -34.08 -25.97
N ASP A 138 -1.67 -35.03 -25.87
CA ASP A 138 -1.85 -36.23 -25.05
C ASP A 138 -1.71 -35.88 -23.56
N PHE A 139 -2.75 -36.25 -22.79
CA PHE A 139 -2.78 -36.03 -21.34
C PHE A 139 -1.61 -36.69 -20.60
N ARG A 140 -1.17 -37.87 -21.11
CA ARG A 140 -0.05 -38.63 -20.51
C ARG A 140 1.28 -37.90 -20.62
N VAL A 141 1.40 -36.92 -21.52
CA VAL A 141 2.59 -36.10 -21.72
C VAL A 141 2.40 -34.73 -21.07
N ARG A 142 1.32 -34.03 -21.39
CA ARG A 142 1.08 -32.64 -20.99
C ARG A 142 0.99 -32.50 -19.48
N TRP A 143 0.24 -33.37 -18.81
CA TRP A 143 0.06 -33.25 -17.36
C TRP A 143 1.30 -33.57 -16.55
N PRO A 144 2.08 -34.66 -16.79
CA PRO A 144 3.37 -34.85 -16.12
C PRO A 144 4.39 -33.73 -16.42
N ALA A 145 4.40 -33.17 -17.63
CA ALA A 145 5.26 -32.03 -17.94
C ALA A 145 4.93 -30.80 -17.08
N LEU A 146 3.64 -30.52 -16.92
CA LEU A 146 3.16 -29.43 -16.06
C LEU A 146 3.55 -29.67 -14.59
N LYS A 147 3.38 -30.88 -14.08
CA LYS A 147 3.80 -31.28 -12.74
C LYS A 147 5.30 -31.16 -12.52
N LEU A 148 6.08 -31.60 -13.51
CA LEU A 148 7.54 -31.46 -13.44
C LEU A 148 7.94 -30.00 -13.34
N LEU A 149 7.38 -29.14 -14.16
CA LEU A 149 7.67 -27.70 -14.11
C LEU A 149 7.25 -27.07 -12.75
N ALA A 150 6.12 -27.50 -12.19
CA ALA A 150 5.67 -27.08 -10.86
C ALA A 150 6.66 -27.49 -9.75
N ASN A 151 7.20 -28.72 -9.83
CA ASN A 151 8.23 -29.18 -8.90
C ASN A 151 9.53 -28.36 -9.03
N LEU A 152 9.97 -28.10 -10.26
CA LEU A 152 11.18 -27.32 -10.54
C LEU A 152 11.07 -25.89 -10.00
N ILE A 153 9.92 -25.22 -10.20
CA ILE A 153 9.63 -23.88 -9.67
C ILE A 153 9.55 -23.89 -8.15
N SER A 154 8.94 -24.91 -7.56
CA SER A 154 8.84 -25.03 -6.10
C SER A 154 10.22 -25.13 -5.44
N ASN A 155 11.12 -25.86 -6.06
CA ASN A 155 12.48 -26.10 -5.56
C ASN A 155 13.44 -24.90 -5.79
N ARG A 156 13.43 -24.33 -7.02
CA ARG A 156 14.34 -23.27 -7.46
C ARG A 156 13.59 -22.15 -8.21
N PRO A 157 12.74 -21.35 -7.50
CA PRO A 157 11.86 -20.39 -8.16
C PRO A 157 12.62 -19.35 -8.98
N LYS A 158 13.72 -18.79 -8.48
CA LYS A 158 14.46 -17.72 -9.18
C LYS A 158 15.14 -18.24 -10.44
N ASP A 159 15.81 -19.41 -10.36
CA ASP A 159 16.54 -19.98 -11.50
C ASP A 159 15.59 -20.35 -12.63
N ILE A 160 14.43 -20.94 -12.30
CA ILE A 160 13.41 -21.29 -13.30
C ILE A 160 12.74 -20.05 -13.88
N GLN A 161 12.47 -19.01 -13.07
CA GLN A 161 11.95 -17.74 -13.57
C GLN A 161 12.90 -17.11 -14.61
N GLU A 162 14.21 -17.10 -14.33
CA GLU A 162 15.22 -16.59 -15.28
C GLU A 162 15.28 -17.41 -16.57
N ILE A 163 15.26 -18.74 -16.47
CA ILE A 163 15.28 -19.62 -17.64
C ILE A 163 14.04 -19.40 -18.51
N ILE A 164 12.84 -19.39 -17.92
CA ILE A 164 11.57 -19.18 -18.65
C ILE A 164 11.54 -17.80 -19.30
N LEU A 165 12.09 -16.77 -18.65
CA LEU A 165 12.11 -15.41 -19.15
C LEU A 165 12.98 -15.28 -20.42
N ILE A 166 14.08 -16.02 -20.50
CA ILE A 166 15.00 -16.00 -21.65
C ILE A 166 14.48 -16.86 -22.80
N MET A 167 13.65 -17.87 -22.51
CA MET A 167 13.14 -18.79 -23.53
C MET A 167 12.11 -18.14 -24.44
N PRO A 168 12.25 -18.27 -25.77
CA PRO A 168 11.24 -17.81 -26.71
C PRO A 168 9.89 -18.46 -26.44
N MET A 169 8.83 -17.63 -26.33
CA MET A 169 7.46 -18.09 -26.08
C MET A 169 7.26 -18.89 -24.78
N GLY A 170 8.23 -18.86 -23.85
CA GLY A 170 8.15 -19.64 -22.61
C GLY A 170 6.90 -19.34 -21.79
N VAL A 171 6.59 -18.06 -21.58
CA VAL A 171 5.39 -17.62 -20.85
C VAL A 171 4.11 -17.87 -21.65
N SER A 172 4.12 -17.62 -22.97
CA SER A 172 2.95 -17.82 -23.84
C SER A 172 2.45 -19.27 -23.81
N LYS A 173 3.37 -20.26 -23.87
CA LYS A 173 3.03 -21.69 -23.76
C LYS A 173 2.33 -22.03 -22.44
N LEU A 174 2.72 -21.39 -21.34
CA LEU A 174 2.06 -21.57 -20.04
C LEU A 174 0.69 -20.90 -20.00
N MET A 175 0.56 -19.74 -20.64
CA MET A 175 -0.72 -19.03 -20.71
C MET A 175 -1.77 -19.81 -21.53
N ASP A 176 -1.35 -20.56 -22.54
CA ASP A 176 -2.27 -21.38 -23.36
C ASP A 176 -2.88 -22.54 -22.57
N LEU A 177 -2.23 -23.01 -21.51
CA LEU A 177 -2.78 -24.05 -20.63
C LEU A 177 -4.02 -23.59 -19.87
N LEU A 178 -4.21 -22.30 -19.64
CA LEU A 178 -5.42 -21.74 -19.01
C LEU A 178 -6.68 -21.93 -19.89
N SER A 179 -6.51 -22.19 -21.17
CA SER A 179 -7.59 -22.46 -22.12
C SER A 179 -7.74 -23.95 -22.42
N ASP A 180 -7.03 -24.85 -21.72
CA ASP A 180 -7.18 -26.30 -21.91
C ASP A 180 -8.59 -26.74 -21.49
N SER A 181 -9.18 -27.63 -22.30
CA SER A 181 -10.52 -28.19 -22.04
C SER A 181 -10.59 -29.07 -20.78
N ARG A 182 -9.44 -29.54 -20.30
CA ARG A 182 -9.32 -30.41 -19.14
C ARG A 182 -9.07 -29.56 -17.89
N GLU A 183 -9.99 -29.59 -16.95
CA GLU A 183 -9.93 -28.82 -15.70
C GLU A 183 -8.63 -29.04 -14.90
N VAL A 184 -8.17 -30.30 -14.83
CA VAL A 184 -6.95 -30.64 -14.08
C VAL A 184 -5.72 -29.89 -14.60
N ILE A 185 -5.57 -29.80 -15.95
CA ILE A 185 -4.48 -29.06 -16.57
C ILE A 185 -4.62 -27.55 -16.32
N ARG A 186 -5.84 -27.04 -16.49
CA ARG A 186 -6.15 -25.62 -16.29
C ARG A 186 -5.85 -25.16 -14.86
N ASN A 187 -6.28 -25.96 -13.87
CA ASN A 187 -6.09 -25.67 -12.46
C ASN A 187 -4.62 -25.79 -12.02
N ASP A 188 -3.92 -26.85 -12.45
CA ASP A 188 -2.48 -27.00 -12.17
C ASP A 188 -1.64 -25.90 -12.87
N ALA A 189 -2.04 -25.45 -14.06
CA ALA A 189 -1.40 -24.33 -14.75
C ALA A 189 -1.61 -23.01 -14.01
N LEU A 190 -2.78 -22.79 -13.43
CA LEU A 190 -3.08 -21.63 -12.61
C LEU A 190 -2.16 -21.59 -11.38
N LEU A 191 -2.02 -22.70 -10.65
CA LEU A 191 -1.12 -22.82 -9.49
C LEU A 191 0.35 -22.60 -9.90
N LEU A 192 0.76 -23.11 -11.07
CA LEU A 192 2.08 -22.89 -11.61
C LEU A 192 2.32 -21.39 -11.88
N LEU A 193 1.38 -20.71 -12.52
CA LEU A 193 1.48 -19.28 -12.81
C LEU A 193 1.52 -18.41 -11.54
N ILE A 194 0.80 -18.80 -10.49
CA ILE A 194 0.88 -18.12 -9.17
C ILE A 194 2.31 -18.18 -8.64
N GLN A 195 2.96 -19.35 -8.70
CA GLN A 195 4.34 -19.51 -8.24
C GLN A 195 5.33 -18.79 -9.16
N LEU A 196 5.15 -18.86 -10.47
CA LEU A 196 6.00 -18.25 -11.48
C LEU A 196 6.00 -16.71 -11.39
N THR A 197 4.85 -16.10 -11.12
CA THR A 197 4.69 -14.65 -11.07
C THR A 197 5.12 -14.05 -9.73
N LYS A 198 5.35 -14.87 -8.71
CA LYS A 198 5.67 -14.41 -7.36
C LYS A 198 7.00 -13.68 -7.31
N GLY A 199 6.97 -12.37 -7.04
CA GLY A 199 8.16 -11.55 -6.83
C GLY A 199 8.98 -11.23 -8.11
N ASN A 200 8.47 -11.53 -9.31
CA ASN A 200 9.14 -11.24 -10.58
C ASN A 200 8.31 -10.29 -11.46
N GLY A 201 8.63 -8.99 -11.39
CA GLY A 201 7.90 -7.95 -12.10
C GLY A 201 7.94 -8.07 -13.63
N ASN A 202 9.00 -8.65 -14.22
CA ASN A 202 9.10 -8.82 -15.66
C ASN A 202 8.18 -9.93 -16.16
N ILE A 203 8.16 -11.08 -15.49
CA ILE A 203 7.23 -12.16 -15.81
C ILE A 203 5.78 -11.68 -15.62
N GLN A 204 5.49 -10.95 -14.55
CA GLN A 204 4.16 -10.38 -14.33
C GLN A 204 3.70 -9.50 -15.49
N LYS A 205 4.60 -8.65 -16.05
CA LYS A 205 4.27 -7.81 -17.22
C LYS A 205 3.97 -8.65 -18.45
N ILE A 206 4.79 -9.67 -18.73
CA ILE A 206 4.60 -10.55 -19.90
C ILE A 206 3.27 -11.31 -19.76
N VAL A 207 3.00 -11.90 -18.59
CA VAL A 207 1.76 -12.63 -18.32
C VAL A 207 0.54 -11.71 -18.50
N ALA A 208 0.59 -10.47 -18.02
CA ALA A 208 -0.49 -9.51 -18.21
C ALA A 208 -0.67 -9.14 -19.68
N PHE A 209 0.42 -8.99 -20.44
CA PHE A 209 0.40 -8.69 -21.88
C PHE A 209 -0.16 -9.85 -22.73
N GLU A 210 0.04 -11.10 -22.27
CA GLU A 210 -0.52 -12.33 -22.87
C GLU A 210 -2.02 -12.54 -22.52
N ASN A 211 -2.74 -11.46 -22.26
CA ASN A 211 -4.18 -11.49 -22.02
C ASN A 211 -4.62 -12.23 -20.73
N ALA A 212 -3.75 -12.27 -19.70
CA ALA A 212 -4.04 -13.01 -18.48
C ALA A 212 -5.35 -12.54 -17.80
N PHE A 213 -5.60 -11.23 -17.76
CA PHE A 213 -6.78 -10.71 -17.06
C PHE A 213 -8.09 -11.18 -17.70
N ASP A 214 -8.19 -11.18 -19.02
CA ASP A 214 -9.38 -11.69 -19.71
C ASP A 214 -9.59 -13.18 -19.43
N ARG A 215 -8.54 -13.99 -19.60
CA ARG A 215 -8.58 -15.44 -19.34
C ARG A 215 -8.95 -15.75 -17.88
N ILE A 216 -8.40 -15.01 -16.91
CA ILE A 216 -8.73 -15.16 -15.49
C ILE A 216 -10.21 -14.84 -15.24
N PHE A 217 -10.72 -13.72 -15.76
CA PHE A 217 -12.12 -13.37 -15.60
C PHE A 217 -13.07 -14.36 -16.27
N ASP A 218 -12.67 -14.93 -17.39
CA ASP A 218 -13.47 -15.97 -18.08
C ASP A 218 -13.55 -17.24 -17.24
N VAL A 219 -12.43 -17.68 -16.62
CA VAL A 219 -12.43 -18.80 -15.69
C VAL A 219 -13.31 -18.49 -14.47
N ILE A 220 -13.18 -17.31 -13.85
CA ILE A 220 -14.00 -16.91 -12.70
C ILE A 220 -15.50 -16.95 -13.05
N ASN A 221 -15.88 -16.46 -14.23
CA ASN A 221 -17.28 -16.46 -14.67
C ASN A 221 -17.80 -17.88 -14.91
N GLN A 222 -16.99 -18.77 -15.49
CA GLN A 222 -17.34 -20.18 -15.70
C GLN A 222 -17.51 -20.94 -14.38
N GLU A 223 -16.70 -20.61 -13.38
CA GLU A 223 -16.73 -21.24 -12.05
C GLU A 223 -17.79 -20.64 -11.09
N GLY A 224 -18.63 -19.72 -11.55
CA GLY A 224 -19.75 -19.17 -10.77
C GLY A 224 -19.45 -17.86 -10.02
N GLY A 225 -18.41 -17.13 -10.39
CA GLY A 225 -18.09 -15.83 -9.84
C GLY A 225 -17.70 -15.88 -8.35
N ALA A 226 -18.24 -14.98 -7.54
CA ALA A 226 -17.91 -14.90 -6.10
C ALA A 226 -18.33 -16.15 -5.30
N GLU A 227 -19.34 -16.91 -5.77
CA GLU A 227 -19.83 -18.14 -5.14
C GLU A 227 -19.02 -19.38 -5.56
N GLY A 228 -18.08 -19.25 -6.49
CA GLY A 228 -17.30 -20.36 -7.05
C GLY A 228 -16.34 -21.00 -6.04
N GLY A 229 -15.76 -22.14 -6.45
CA GLY A 229 -14.86 -22.95 -5.65
C GLY A 229 -13.44 -22.35 -5.48
N ILE A 230 -12.51 -23.19 -5.06
CA ILE A 230 -11.10 -22.82 -4.81
C ILE A 230 -10.39 -22.28 -6.06
N VAL A 231 -10.83 -22.68 -7.25
CA VAL A 231 -10.27 -22.19 -8.52
C VAL A 231 -10.46 -20.69 -8.67
N VAL A 232 -11.59 -20.14 -8.19
CA VAL A 232 -11.82 -18.68 -8.18
C VAL A 232 -10.86 -17.98 -7.24
N GLU A 233 -10.60 -18.54 -6.07
CA GLU A 233 -9.59 -18.00 -5.13
C GLU A 233 -8.20 -17.98 -5.77
N ASP A 234 -7.78 -19.06 -6.42
CA ASP A 234 -6.50 -19.15 -7.13
C ASP A 234 -6.41 -18.12 -8.27
N CYS A 235 -7.47 -17.92 -9.04
CA CYS A 235 -7.58 -16.88 -10.06
C CYS A 235 -7.35 -15.47 -9.47
N LEU A 236 -7.99 -15.18 -8.35
CA LEU A 236 -7.86 -13.90 -7.65
C LEU A 236 -6.46 -13.72 -7.04
N LEU A 237 -5.85 -14.80 -6.54
CA LEU A 237 -4.46 -14.78 -6.06
C LEU A 237 -3.45 -14.51 -7.18
N LEU A 238 -3.65 -15.10 -8.37
CA LEU A 238 -2.84 -14.78 -9.54
C LEU A 238 -3.01 -13.32 -9.93
N MET A 239 -4.24 -12.83 -9.99
CA MET A 239 -4.53 -11.41 -10.28
C MET A 239 -3.85 -10.47 -9.27
N LEU A 240 -3.90 -10.81 -7.99
CA LEU A 240 -3.23 -10.05 -6.94
C LEU A 240 -1.71 -10.02 -7.11
N ASN A 241 -1.08 -11.16 -7.46
CA ASN A 241 0.35 -11.23 -7.76
C ASN A 241 0.73 -10.35 -8.95
N LEU A 242 -0.11 -10.31 -9.99
CA LEU A 242 0.14 -9.49 -11.18
C LEU A 242 0.06 -7.98 -10.89
N LEU A 243 -0.79 -7.57 -9.93
CA LEU A 243 -1.07 -6.15 -9.67
C LEU A 243 -0.25 -5.56 -8.53
N LYS A 244 0.10 -6.37 -7.50
CA LYS A 244 0.75 -5.87 -6.30
C LYS A 244 2.16 -5.37 -6.59
N GLY A 245 2.37 -4.05 -6.44
CA GLY A 245 3.68 -3.42 -6.66
C GLY A 245 4.12 -3.32 -8.13
N ASN A 246 3.24 -3.62 -9.10
CA ASN A 246 3.55 -3.53 -10.52
C ASN A 246 2.75 -2.42 -11.20
N VAL A 247 3.35 -1.24 -11.29
CA VAL A 247 2.74 -0.01 -11.84
C VAL A 247 2.26 -0.20 -13.30
N SER A 248 3.03 -0.93 -14.12
CA SER A 248 2.67 -1.20 -15.51
C SER A 248 1.38 -2.00 -15.61
N ASN A 249 1.26 -3.08 -14.81
CA ASN A 249 0.07 -3.92 -14.80
C ASN A 249 -1.13 -3.21 -14.17
N GLN A 250 -0.91 -2.36 -13.16
CA GLN A 250 -1.98 -1.54 -12.58
C GLN A 250 -2.58 -0.57 -13.62
N ASN A 251 -1.72 0.09 -14.42
CA ASN A 251 -2.18 0.94 -15.52
C ASN A 251 -2.91 0.11 -16.59
N PHE A 252 -2.37 -1.01 -16.99
CA PHE A 252 -2.99 -1.90 -17.97
C PHE A 252 -4.37 -2.39 -17.49
N PHE A 253 -4.48 -2.79 -16.23
CA PHE A 253 -5.74 -3.21 -15.62
C PHE A 253 -6.76 -2.07 -15.58
N LYS A 254 -6.32 -0.85 -15.25
CA LYS A 254 -7.16 0.34 -15.24
C LYS A 254 -7.65 0.70 -16.65
N GLU A 255 -6.77 0.67 -17.65
CA GLU A 255 -7.07 1.06 -19.04
C GLU A 255 -7.88 0.00 -19.80
N GLY A 256 -7.69 -1.27 -19.46
CA GLY A 256 -8.43 -2.41 -20.02
C GLY A 256 -9.85 -2.59 -19.49
N SER A 257 -10.35 -1.66 -18.67
CA SER A 257 -11.71 -1.71 -18.07
C SER A 257 -11.96 -2.92 -17.15
N TYR A 258 -10.90 -3.52 -16.60
CA TYR A 258 -11.04 -4.69 -15.72
C TYR A 258 -11.61 -4.34 -14.35
N ILE A 259 -11.49 -3.08 -13.89
CA ILE A 259 -12.11 -2.60 -12.64
C ILE A 259 -13.63 -2.77 -12.71
N GLN A 260 -14.24 -2.46 -13.87
CA GLN A 260 -15.68 -2.57 -14.07
C GLN A 260 -16.16 -4.04 -13.97
N ARG A 261 -15.33 -5.00 -14.37
CA ARG A 261 -15.65 -6.45 -14.30
C ARG A 261 -15.69 -6.98 -12.85
N LEU A 262 -15.07 -6.29 -11.88
CA LEU A 262 -15.16 -6.65 -10.46
C LEU A 262 -16.50 -6.26 -9.84
N THR A 263 -17.17 -5.22 -10.35
CA THR A 263 -18.39 -4.67 -9.75
C THR A 263 -19.53 -5.69 -9.62
N PRO A 264 -19.92 -6.44 -10.68
CA PRO A 264 -21.02 -7.40 -10.58
C PRO A 264 -20.73 -8.54 -9.59
N MET A 265 -19.47 -8.89 -9.40
CA MET A 265 -19.06 -9.97 -8.48
C MET A 265 -19.21 -9.58 -6.99
N LEU A 266 -19.26 -8.28 -6.68
CA LEU A 266 -19.43 -7.74 -5.32
C LEU A 266 -20.86 -7.29 -5.03
N LYS A 267 -21.78 -7.39 -5.98
CA LYS A 267 -23.19 -7.08 -5.74
C LYS A 267 -23.80 -8.09 -4.78
N LEU A 268 -24.42 -7.58 -3.73
CA LEU A 268 -25.28 -8.39 -2.88
C LEU A 268 -26.63 -8.59 -3.58
N PRO A 269 -27.27 -9.78 -3.45
CA PRO A 269 -28.62 -10.00 -3.98
C PRO A 269 -29.57 -8.95 -3.37
N SER A 270 -30.32 -8.24 -4.20
CA SER A 270 -31.35 -7.32 -3.74
C SER A 270 -32.59 -8.08 -3.31
N ILE A 271 -33.29 -7.58 -2.30
CA ILE A 271 -34.54 -8.16 -1.81
C ILE A 271 -35.59 -8.22 -2.95
N ASP A 272 -35.48 -7.33 -3.93
CA ASP A 272 -36.39 -7.26 -5.07
C ASP A 272 -36.15 -8.35 -6.12
N ASP A 273 -34.93 -8.90 -6.23
CA ASP A 273 -34.59 -10.00 -7.13
C ASP A 273 -35.14 -11.36 -6.62
N VAL A 274 -35.47 -11.46 -5.33
CA VAL A 274 -35.99 -12.69 -4.70
C VAL A 274 -37.51 -12.84 -4.86
N ASN A 275 -38.23 -11.80 -5.26
CA ASN A 275 -39.69 -11.78 -5.32
C ASN A 275 -40.28 -12.27 -6.67
N SER A 276 -39.45 -12.76 -7.61
CA SER A 276 -39.95 -13.10 -8.96
C SER A 276 -40.42 -14.55 -9.12
N ASP A 277 -40.01 -15.51 -8.28
CA ASP A 277 -40.51 -16.90 -8.40
C ASP A 277 -40.46 -17.64 -7.04
N ASP A 278 -41.59 -17.93 -6.52
CA ASP A 278 -41.97 -18.84 -5.42
C ASP A 278 -42.47 -18.21 -4.13
N ASN A 279 -43.76 -18.54 -3.86
CA ASN A 279 -44.55 -18.22 -2.66
C ASN A 279 -44.08 -18.95 -1.35
N ASN A 280 -42.77 -19.13 -1.13
CA ASN A 280 -42.23 -19.63 0.13
C ASN A 280 -41.15 -18.70 0.64
N SER A 281 -41.53 -17.52 1.16
CA SER A 281 -40.67 -16.58 1.83
C SER A 281 -40.26 -17.06 3.21
N SER A 282 -39.27 -17.94 3.29
CA SER A 282 -38.41 -18.06 4.45
C SER A 282 -37.19 -17.15 4.19
N ASN A 283 -36.89 -16.21 5.12
CA ASN A 283 -35.77 -15.32 5.13
C ASN A 283 -34.54 -15.90 4.41
N VAL A 284 -34.26 -15.43 3.19
CA VAL A 284 -33.00 -15.76 2.51
C VAL A 284 -31.88 -15.05 3.29
N ILE A 285 -31.35 -15.75 4.28
CA ILE A 285 -30.12 -15.37 4.93
C ILE A 285 -29.06 -15.48 3.83
N ILE A 286 -28.47 -14.36 3.41
CA ILE A 286 -27.30 -14.34 2.51
C ILE A 286 -26.23 -15.21 3.17
N GLY A 287 -26.11 -16.46 2.71
CA GLY A 287 -25.16 -17.41 3.27
C GLY A 287 -23.72 -16.98 2.90
N TRP A 288 -22.89 -16.76 3.89
CA TRP A 288 -21.45 -16.59 3.71
C TRP A 288 -20.77 -17.95 3.89
N SER A 289 -20.63 -18.70 2.78
CA SER A 289 -19.81 -19.92 2.80
C SER A 289 -18.34 -19.56 3.04
N PRO A 290 -17.53 -20.46 3.65
CA PRO A 290 -16.10 -20.18 3.86
C PRO A 290 -15.36 -19.83 2.56
N GLN A 291 -15.72 -20.47 1.45
CA GLN A 291 -15.12 -20.21 0.14
C GLN A 291 -15.52 -18.83 -0.41
N LYS A 292 -16.78 -18.44 -0.29
CA LYS A 292 -17.25 -17.10 -0.66
C LYS A 292 -16.50 -16.02 0.16
N VAL A 293 -16.29 -16.25 1.46
CA VAL A 293 -15.52 -15.35 2.33
C VAL A 293 -14.11 -15.21 1.79
N ALA A 294 -13.41 -16.29 1.45
CA ALA A 294 -12.07 -16.28 0.88
C ALA A 294 -12.04 -15.54 -0.47
N ASN A 295 -12.98 -15.86 -1.37
CA ASN A 295 -13.06 -15.21 -2.68
C ASN A 295 -13.28 -13.70 -2.57
N VAL A 296 -14.26 -13.27 -1.78
CA VAL A 296 -14.54 -11.84 -1.57
C VAL A 296 -13.35 -11.13 -0.89
N HIS A 297 -12.70 -11.79 0.07
CA HIS A 297 -11.49 -11.25 0.71
C HIS A 297 -10.37 -11.02 -0.30
N CYS A 298 -10.05 -12.01 -1.14
CA CYS A 298 -9.05 -11.88 -2.20
C CYS A 298 -9.42 -10.78 -3.22
N MET A 299 -10.70 -10.69 -3.58
CA MET A 299 -11.21 -9.67 -4.50
C MET A 299 -11.03 -8.25 -3.93
N ILE A 300 -11.32 -8.05 -2.64
CA ILE A 300 -11.09 -6.78 -1.96
C ILE A 300 -9.59 -6.46 -1.92
N GLN A 301 -8.73 -7.45 -1.73
CA GLN A 301 -7.27 -7.23 -1.81
C GLN A 301 -6.81 -6.82 -3.22
N VAL A 302 -7.41 -7.35 -4.28
CA VAL A 302 -7.16 -6.91 -5.66
C VAL A 302 -7.55 -5.43 -5.83
N ILE A 303 -8.70 -5.02 -5.31
CA ILE A 303 -9.13 -3.61 -5.32
C ILE A 303 -8.11 -2.73 -4.57
N ARG A 304 -7.70 -3.16 -3.37
CA ARG A 304 -6.70 -2.43 -2.57
C ARG A 304 -5.35 -2.33 -3.26
N ALA A 305 -4.92 -3.35 -4.01
CA ALA A 305 -3.67 -3.31 -4.77
C ALA A 305 -3.62 -2.18 -5.82
N LEU A 306 -4.78 -1.65 -6.24
CA LEU A 306 -4.90 -0.55 -7.20
C LEU A 306 -4.94 0.84 -6.56
N VAL A 307 -5.32 0.94 -5.28
CA VAL A 307 -5.51 2.22 -4.56
C VAL A 307 -4.68 2.33 -3.28
N ALA A 308 -3.81 1.37 -3.02
CA ALA A 308 -2.93 1.37 -1.85
C ALA A 308 -2.07 2.65 -1.80
N PRO A 309 -1.80 3.21 -0.61
CA PRO A 309 -0.98 4.42 -0.46
C PRO A 309 0.45 4.31 -1.03
N SER A 310 0.93 3.09 -1.27
CA SER A 310 2.22 2.81 -1.93
C SER A 310 2.19 2.95 -3.45
N CYS A 311 1.01 3.05 -4.06
CA CYS A 311 0.87 3.26 -5.49
C CYS A 311 1.11 4.73 -5.87
N SER A 312 1.41 5.00 -7.15
CA SER A 312 1.55 6.38 -7.60
C SER A 312 0.23 7.17 -7.49
N ALA A 313 0.32 8.45 -7.18
CA ALA A 313 -0.86 9.31 -7.03
C ALA A 313 -1.76 9.32 -8.27
N GLN A 314 -1.19 9.20 -9.46
CA GLN A 314 -1.93 9.15 -10.73
C GLN A 314 -2.77 7.86 -10.85
N ILE A 315 -2.20 6.71 -10.48
CA ILE A 315 -2.93 5.42 -10.48
C ILE A 315 -4.06 5.48 -9.47
N ILE A 316 -3.76 5.91 -8.24
CA ILE A 316 -4.75 6.00 -7.16
C ILE A 316 -5.93 6.87 -7.60
N SER A 317 -5.66 8.09 -8.02
CA SER A 317 -6.71 9.04 -8.43
C SER A 317 -7.54 8.52 -9.62
N GLY A 318 -6.90 7.89 -10.61
CA GLY A 318 -7.58 7.29 -11.75
C GLY A 318 -8.47 6.13 -11.34
N CYS A 319 -7.94 5.17 -10.57
CA CYS A 319 -8.71 4.02 -10.10
C CYS A 319 -9.87 4.43 -9.19
N GLN A 320 -9.67 5.39 -8.27
CA GLN A 320 -10.73 5.91 -7.40
C GLN A 320 -11.91 6.46 -8.19
N ARG A 321 -11.64 7.21 -9.27
CA ARG A 321 -12.72 7.78 -10.13
C ARG A 321 -13.47 6.69 -10.89
N ILE A 322 -12.74 5.73 -11.46
CA ILE A 322 -13.36 4.60 -12.18
C ILE A 322 -14.20 3.75 -11.22
N MET A 323 -13.71 3.44 -10.03
CA MET A 323 -14.43 2.69 -9.01
C MET A 323 -15.71 3.39 -8.56
N HIS A 324 -15.72 4.70 -8.50
CA HIS A 324 -16.93 5.48 -8.25
C HIS A 324 -17.90 5.40 -9.44
N ALA A 325 -17.41 5.67 -10.65
CA ALA A 325 -18.21 5.74 -11.86
C ALA A 325 -18.87 4.40 -12.24
N CYS A 326 -18.18 3.27 -12.03
CA CYS A 326 -18.73 1.93 -12.32
C CYS A 326 -19.59 1.37 -11.18
N GLY A 327 -19.76 2.10 -10.07
CA GLY A 327 -20.58 1.66 -8.94
C GLY A 327 -19.86 0.70 -7.98
N LEU A 328 -18.57 0.44 -8.14
CA LEU A 328 -17.80 -0.44 -7.25
C LEU A 328 -17.76 0.10 -5.81
N LEU A 329 -17.56 1.42 -5.64
CA LEU A 329 -17.62 2.06 -4.32
C LEU A 329 -19.00 1.88 -3.67
N LYS A 330 -20.07 1.94 -4.46
CA LYS A 330 -21.43 1.67 -3.96
C LYS A 330 -21.54 0.23 -3.47
N SER A 331 -21.11 -0.76 -4.27
CA SER A 331 -21.15 -2.18 -3.84
C SER A 331 -20.35 -2.43 -2.57
N LEU A 332 -19.18 -1.80 -2.41
CA LEU A 332 -18.42 -1.87 -1.16
C LEU A 332 -19.19 -1.25 0.03
N CYS A 333 -19.84 -0.13 -0.16
CA CYS A 333 -20.68 0.49 0.88
C CYS A 333 -21.93 -0.34 1.20
N ASP A 334 -22.51 -1.01 0.22
CA ASP A 334 -23.63 -1.94 0.42
C ASP A 334 -23.22 -3.14 1.29
N ILE A 335 -22.04 -3.73 1.04
CA ILE A 335 -21.44 -4.77 1.90
C ILE A 335 -21.21 -4.25 3.33
N LEU A 336 -20.71 -3.01 3.45
CA LEU A 336 -20.43 -2.35 4.73
C LEU A 336 -21.68 -2.18 5.59
N MET A 337 -22.82 -1.92 4.96
CA MET A 337 -24.10 -1.66 5.64
C MET A 337 -25.00 -2.90 5.73
N ALA A 338 -24.60 -4.01 5.11
CA ALA A 338 -25.35 -5.27 5.16
C ALA A 338 -25.22 -5.95 6.53
N SER A 339 -26.29 -6.64 6.95
CA SER A 339 -26.27 -7.46 8.16
C SER A 339 -25.73 -8.86 7.89
N GLY A 340 -25.05 -9.45 8.88
CA GLY A 340 -24.58 -10.83 8.80
C GLY A 340 -23.27 -11.02 8.02
N VAL A 341 -22.59 -9.94 7.64
CA VAL A 341 -21.27 -10.02 6.99
C VAL A 341 -20.21 -10.46 8.00
N PRO A 342 -19.33 -11.44 7.67
CA PRO A 342 -18.25 -11.85 8.54
C PRO A 342 -17.30 -10.71 8.89
N ALA A 343 -16.76 -10.70 10.11
CA ALA A 343 -15.94 -9.62 10.63
C ALA A 343 -14.67 -9.39 9.79
N ASP A 344 -14.08 -10.44 9.24
CA ASP A 344 -12.88 -10.35 8.41
C ASP A 344 -13.18 -9.66 7.07
N VAL A 345 -14.27 -10.04 6.39
CA VAL A 345 -14.74 -9.39 5.16
C VAL A 345 -15.08 -7.93 5.44
N LEU A 346 -15.79 -7.67 6.55
CA LEU A 346 -16.15 -6.31 6.94
C LEU A 346 -14.90 -5.44 7.19
N THR A 347 -13.91 -5.98 7.89
CA THR A 347 -12.64 -5.29 8.17
C THR A 347 -11.90 -4.91 6.89
N GLU A 348 -11.77 -5.84 5.95
CA GLU A 348 -11.11 -5.58 4.67
C GLU A 348 -11.92 -4.65 3.78
N THR A 349 -13.25 -4.75 3.80
CA THR A 349 -14.13 -3.81 3.08
C THR A 349 -13.98 -2.38 3.60
N ILE A 350 -13.91 -2.19 4.92
CA ILE A 350 -13.65 -0.88 5.53
C ILE A 350 -12.30 -0.32 5.08
N ASN A 351 -11.25 -1.15 5.06
CA ASN A 351 -9.92 -0.77 4.58
C ASN A 351 -9.95 -0.37 3.10
N ALA A 352 -10.65 -1.13 2.26
CA ALA A 352 -10.80 -0.82 0.84
C ALA A 352 -11.54 0.50 0.62
N VAL A 353 -12.68 0.71 1.30
CA VAL A 353 -13.41 1.98 1.25
C VAL A 353 -12.51 3.13 1.69
N ALA A 354 -11.72 2.95 2.76
CA ALA A 354 -10.77 3.96 3.23
C ALA A 354 -9.80 4.40 2.13
N GLU A 355 -9.24 3.45 1.39
CA GLU A 355 -8.29 3.73 0.31
C GLU A 355 -8.96 4.30 -0.94
N VAL A 356 -10.17 3.85 -1.27
CA VAL A 356 -10.95 4.37 -2.41
C VAL A 356 -11.40 5.82 -2.20
N ILE A 357 -11.65 6.24 -0.96
CA ILE A 357 -12.09 7.62 -0.66
C ILE A 357 -10.92 8.57 -0.33
N ARG A 358 -9.75 8.06 0.06
CA ARG A 358 -8.65 8.87 0.58
C ARG A 358 -8.19 9.94 -0.42
N GLY A 359 -8.38 11.21 -0.07
CA GLY A 359 -7.97 12.37 -0.88
C GLY A 359 -8.80 12.61 -2.14
N ASN A 360 -9.96 11.95 -2.27
CA ASN A 360 -10.91 12.17 -3.36
C ASN A 360 -12.23 12.75 -2.80
N ASN A 361 -12.45 14.03 -3.00
CA ASN A 361 -13.57 14.75 -2.41
C ASN A 361 -14.94 14.18 -2.85
N ILE A 362 -15.06 13.74 -4.12
CA ILE A 362 -16.32 13.17 -4.65
C ILE A 362 -16.65 11.85 -3.93
N ASN A 363 -15.65 10.99 -3.75
CA ASN A 363 -15.83 9.71 -3.07
C ASN A 363 -16.08 9.90 -1.57
N GLN A 364 -15.45 10.90 -0.94
CA GLN A 364 -15.70 11.28 0.46
C GLN A 364 -17.11 11.82 0.64
N GLU A 365 -17.60 12.66 -0.29
CA GLU A 365 -18.97 13.15 -0.28
C GLU A 365 -19.96 12.00 -0.49
N PHE A 366 -19.67 11.08 -1.42
CA PHE A 366 -20.49 9.88 -1.60
C PHE A 366 -20.65 9.11 -0.28
N LEU A 367 -19.54 8.81 0.43
CA LEU A 367 -19.59 8.10 1.71
C LEU A 367 -20.37 8.89 2.78
N SER A 368 -20.29 10.23 2.78
CA SER A 368 -21.03 11.05 3.74
C SER A 368 -22.56 10.95 3.58
N ASN A 369 -23.03 10.58 2.38
CA ASN A 369 -24.45 10.43 2.05
C ASN A 369 -24.96 9.00 2.18
N VAL A 370 -24.05 8.01 2.40
CA VAL A 370 -24.45 6.62 2.64
C VAL A 370 -25.11 6.49 4.01
N THR A 371 -26.26 5.82 4.04
CA THR A 371 -27.02 5.57 5.27
C THR A 371 -27.18 4.07 5.52
N ALA A 372 -27.12 3.68 6.79
CA ALA A 372 -27.44 2.33 7.20
C ALA A 372 -28.97 2.10 7.17
N PRO A 373 -29.43 0.89 6.85
CA PRO A 373 -30.86 0.52 6.84
C PRO A 373 -31.37 0.38 8.29
N SER A 374 -31.51 1.51 8.98
CA SER A 374 -32.04 1.59 10.35
C SER A 374 -33.22 2.56 10.41
N THR A 375 -34.07 2.42 11.40
CA THR A 375 -35.22 3.33 11.62
C THR A 375 -35.02 4.13 12.90
N PRO A 376 -34.73 5.44 12.84
CA PRO A 376 -34.47 6.26 11.64
C PRO A 376 -33.12 5.92 10.94
N PRO A 377 -32.96 6.27 9.63
CA PRO A 377 -31.72 6.05 8.90
C PRO A 377 -30.54 6.77 9.57
N ARG A 378 -29.42 6.08 9.75
CA ARG A 378 -28.22 6.64 10.36
C ARG A 378 -27.11 6.78 9.30
N PRO A 379 -26.36 7.88 9.28
CA PRO A 379 -25.21 8.00 8.41
C PRO A 379 -24.20 6.86 8.65
N ALA A 380 -23.63 6.30 7.59
CA ALA A 380 -22.67 5.21 7.66
C ALA A 380 -21.47 5.57 8.56
N ILE A 381 -20.98 6.81 8.49
CA ILE A 381 -19.87 7.29 9.33
C ILE A 381 -20.22 7.20 10.83
N VAL A 382 -21.44 7.50 11.22
CA VAL A 382 -21.89 7.36 12.61
C VAL A 382 -21.87 5.90 13.05
N VAL A 383 -22.38 4.99 12.21
CA VAL A 383 -22.39 3.54 12.51
C VAL A 383 -20.96 2.99 12.63
N LEU A 384 -20.06 3.42 11.76
CA LEU A 384 -18.64 3.05 11.82
C LEU A 384 -18.01 3.54 13.13
N LEU A 385 -18.19 4.81 13.48
CA LEU A 385 -17.64 5.36 14.73
C LEU A 385 -18.22 4.68 15.98
N MET A 386 -19.50 4.29 15.97
CA MET A 386 -20.07 3.47 17.05
C MET A 386 -19.31 2.14 17.21
N SER A 387 -18.93 1.52 16.09
CA SER A 387 -18.12 0.29 16.12
C SER A 387 -16.69 0.55 16.62
N MET A 388 -16.10 1.69 16.29
CA MET A 388 -14.75 2.06 16.74
C MET A 388 -14.67 2.26 18.26
N VAL A 389 -15.64 2.91 18.86
CA VAL A 389 -15.66 3.18 20.31
C VAL A 389 -16.22 2.03 21.14
N ASN A 390 -16.78 1.01 20.53
CA ASN A 390 -17.30 -0.17 21.21
C ASN A 390 -16.18 -1.17 21.50
N GLU A 391 -15.83 -1.35 22.77
CA GLU A 391 -14.79 -2.27 23.26
C GLU A 391 -15.03 -3.75 22.89
N LYS A 392 -16.29 -4.15 22.61
CA LYS A 392 -16.65 -5.52 22.25
C LYS A 392 -16.30 -5.87 20.78
N GLN A 393 -16.01 -4.87 19.97
CA GLN A 393 -15.63 -5.10 18.58
C GLN A 393 -14.18 -5.60 18.46
N PRO A 394 -13.87 -6.46 17.48
CA PRO A 394 -12.51 -6.92 17.22
C PRO A 394 -11.54 -5.75 17.04
N PHE A 395 -10.34 -5.87 17.60
CA PHE A 395 -9.33 -4.80 17.56
C PHE A 395 -8.99 -4.37 16.12
N GLN A 396 -8.84 -5.32 15.18
CA GLN A 396 -8.53 -5.03 13.79
C GLN A 396 -9.66 -4.25 13.10
N LEU A 397 -10.91 -4.57 13.41
CA LEU A 397 -12.07 -3.83 12.91
C LEU A 397 -12.04 -2.37 13.40
N ARG A 398 -11.76 -2.15 14.67
CA ARG A 398 -11.65 -0.80 15.25
C ARG A 398 -10.53 0.01 14.57
N CYS A 399 -9.39 -0.62 14.31
CA CYS A 399 -8.29 0.00 13.56
C CYS A 399 -8.68 0.34 12.12
N ALA A 400 -9.40 -0.54 11.43
CA ALA A 400 -9.89 -0.30 10.08
C ALA A 400 -10.87 0.88 10.03
N VAL A 401 -11.79 0.97 11.01
CA VAL A 401 -12.71 2.11 11.12
C VAL A 401 -11.96 3.42 11.35
N LEU A 402 -10.96 3.44 12.25
CA LEU A 402 -10.13 4.63 12.44
C LEU A 402 -9.48 5.04 11.11
N TYR A 403 -8.88 4.10 10.40
CA TYR A 403 -8.23 4.37 9.11
C TYR A 403 -9.22 4.91 8.05
N CYS A 404 -10.42 4.36 8.00
CA CYS A 404 -11.49 4.87 7.14
C CYS A 404 -11.88 6.30 7.50
N PHE A 405 -12.03 6.60 8.78
CA PHE A 405 -12.35 7.93 9.26
C PHE A 405 -11.22 8.94 8.99
N GLN A 406 -9.96 8.56 9.22
CA GLN A 406 -8.80 9.36 8.85
C GLN A 406 -8.76 9.64 7.34
N SER A 407 -9.05 8.62 6.52
CA SER A 407 -9.12 8.76 5.06
C SER A 407 -10.26 9.66 4.60
N PHE A 408 -11.40 9.62 5.29
CA PHE A 408 -12.52 10.53 5.07
C PHE A 408 -12.16 12.00 5.36
N LEU A 409 -11.37 12.25 6.39
CA LEU A 409 -10.93 13.61 6.76
C LEU A 409 -9.71 14.10 5.96
N TYR A 410 -8.98 13.18 5.29
CA TYR A 410 -7.75 13.52 4.60
C TYR A 410 -8.01 14.46 3.42
N LYS A 411 -7.46 15.68 3.46
CA LYS A 411 -7.68 16.77 2.48
C LYS A 411 -9.18 17.15 2.28
N ASN A 412 -10.02 16.94 3.29
CA ASN A 412 -11.45 17.21 3.25
C ASN A 412 -11.86 18.28 4.28
N ASN A 413 -11.68 19.54 3.93
CA ASN A 413 -11.98 20.65 4.84
C ASN A 413 -13.48 20.77 5.15
N ILE A 414 -14.36 20.40 4.20
CA ILE A 414 -15.81 20.37 4.43
C ILE A 414 -16.17 19.33 5.50
N GLY A 415 -15.60 18.12 5.39
CA GLY A 415 -15.81 17.06 6.37
C GLY A 415 -15.28 17.40 7.76
N LYS A 416 -14.10 18.04 7.84
CA LYS A 416 -13.52 18.51 9.11
C LYS A 416 -14.40 19.56 9.77
N ASN A 417 -14.81 20.59 9.03
CA ASN A 417 -15.71 21.63 9.53
C ASN A 417 -17.04 21.06 10.03
N LYS A 418 -17.67 20.17 9.24
CA LYS A 418 -18.92 19.50 9.66
C LYS A 418 -18.73 18.72 10.96
N LEU A 419 -17.61 18.00 11.10
CA LEU A 419 -17.30 17.28 12.34
C LEU A 419 -17.22 18.23 13.55
N ILE A 420 -16.41 19.30 13.45
CA ILE A 420 -16.25 20.27 14.55
C ILE A 420 -17.59 20.96 14.90
N GLN A 421 -18.41 21.28 13.89
CA GLN A 421 -19.74 21.83 14.15
C GLN A 421 -20.64 20.89 14.97
N THR A 422 -20.51 19.56 14.82
CA THR A 422 -21.28 18.60 15.62
C THR A 422 -20.83 18.52 17.10
N LEU A 423 -19.69 19.12 17.43
CA LEU A 423 -19.19 19.25 18.82
C LEU A 423 -19.71 20.52 19.51
N LEU A 424 -20.11 21.53 18.74
CA LEU A 424 -20.64 22.79 19.27
C LEU A 424 -22.10 22.61 19.69
N PRO A 425 -22.59 23.36 20.68
CA PRO A 425 -23.97 23.33 21.10
C PRO A 425 -24.92 23.67 19.96
N GLN A 426 -25.78 22.73 19.57
CA GLN A 426 -26.81 22.95 18.55
C GLN A 426 -28.16 23.24 19.23
N SER A 427 -28.87 24.21 18.68
CA SER A 427 -30.19 24.63 19.16
C SER A 427 -31.36 23.70 18.81
N ASN A 428 -31.11 22.64 18.00
CA ASN A 428 -32.12 21.70 17.55
C ASN A 428 -32.11 20.40 18.35
N GLU A 429 -33.21 20.07 18.95
CA GLU A 429 -33.48 18.86 19.74
C GLU A 429 -33.55 17.57 18.88
N THR A 430 -32.61 17.34 17.98
CA THR A 430 -32.52 16.04 17.33
C THR A 430 -31.88 15.05 18.26
N GLN A 431 -32.63 14.07 18.73
CA GLN A 431 -32.20 12.95 19.61
C GLN A 431 -31.21 11.98 18.93
N LEU A 432 -30.69 12.32 17.75
CA LEU A 432 -29.76 11.48 16.99
C LEU A 432 -28.32 11.73 17.46
N LEU A 433 -27.63 10.67 17.78
CA LEU A 433 -26.21 10.68 18.17
C LEU A 433 -25.37 11.24 17.02
N THR A 434 -24.60 12.29 17.30
CA THR A 434 -23.73 12.93 16.30
C THR A 434 -22.30 12.32 16.31
N THR A 435 -21.55 12.52 15.24
CA THR A 435 -20.14 12.10 15.15
C THR A 435 -19.29 12.71 16.28
N GLY A 436 -19.48 14.00 16.57
CA GLY A 436 -18.76 14.69 17.63
C GLY A 436 -19.09 14.15 19.03
N GLN A 437 -20.35 13.86 19.31
CA GLN A 437 -20.76 13.26 20.59
C GLN A 437 -20.16 11.87 20.79
N LEU A 438 -20.08 11.03 19.72
CA LEU A 438 -19.43 9.72 19.78
C LEU A 438 -17.94 9.83 20.10
N LEU A 439 -17.24 10.75 19.43
CA LEU A 439 -15.82 10.96 19.68
C LEU A 439 -15.55 11.51 21.09
N CYS A 440 -16.36 12.45 21.59
CA CYS A 440 -16.27 12.89 22.96
C CYS A 440 -16.58 11.74 23.96
N GLY A 441 -17.59 10.92 23.69
CA GLY A 441 -17.91 9.75 24.51
C GLY A 441 -16.76 8.76 24.55
N GLY A 442 -16.12 8.49 23.42
CA GLY A 442 -14.93 7.64 23.33
C GLY A 442 -13.71 8.26 24.03
N LEU A 443 -13.49 9.58 23.88
CA LEU A 443 -12.39 10.31 24.52
C LEU A 443 -12.43 10.22 26.05
N PHE A 444 -13.62 10.14 26.64
CA PHE A 444 -13.82 10.06 28.09
C PHE A 444 -14.26 8.66 28.55
N SER A 445 -14.17 7.65 27.70
CA SER A 445 -14.47 6.27 28.02
C SER A 445 -13.45 5.68 29.02
N PRO A 446 -13.85 4.72 29.88
CA PRO A 446 -12.91 3.97 30.69
C PRO A 446 -12.01 3.02 29.90
N ASP A 447 -12.33 2.73 28.62
CA ASP A 447 -11.52 1.93 27.72
C ASP A 447 -10.37 2.76 27.12
N PRO A 448 -9.08 2.41 27.39
CA PRO A 448 -7.93 3.18 26.93
C PRO A 448 -7.79 3.22 25.42
N LEU A 449 -8.24 2.17 24.72
CA LEU A 449 -8.22 2.13 23.28
C LEU A 449 -9.25 3.09 22.67
N SER A 450 -10.45 3.17 23.24
CA SER A 450 -11.47 4.15 22.84
C SER A 450 -10.96 5.57 23.02
N ASN A 451 -10.22 5.85 24.13
CA ASN A 451 -9.59 7.16 24.34
C ASN A 451 -8.58 7.44 23.23
N TRP A 452 -7.69 6.49 22.95
CA TRP A 452 -6.66 6.64 21.93
C TRP A 452 -7.28 6.84 20.54
N PHE A 453 -8.22 5.98 20.13
CA PHE A 453 -8.91 6.08 18.84
C PHE A 453 -9.61 7.43 18.66
N SER A 454 -10.33 7.88 19.70
CA SER A 454 -11.06 9.15 19.65
C SER A 454 -10.13 10.36 19.64
N SER A 455 -9.04 10.32 20.42
CA SER A 455 -8.01 11.37 20.43
C SER A 455 -7.35 11.52 19.06
N VAL A 456 -6.95 10.40 18.45
CA VAL A 456 -6.33 10.40 17.13
C VAL A 456 -7.34 10.84 16.07
N ALA A 457 -8.57 10.35 16.08
CA ALA A 457 -9.62 10.77 15.16
C ALA A 457 -9.88 12.29 15.21
N LEU A 458 -9.95 12.87 16.40
CA LEU A 458 -10.07 14.33 16.60
C LEU A 458 -8.82 15.06 16.12
N SER A 459 -7.61 14.52 16.36
CA SER A 459 -6.37 15.15 15.91
C SER A 459 -6.34 15.30 14.40
N HIS A 460 -6.87 14.32 13.64
CA HIS A 460 -6.98 14.38 12.18
C HIS A 460 -7.93 15.46 11.67
N ALA A 461 -8.95 15.83 12.45
CA ALA A 461 -9.82 16.95 12.13
C ALA A 461 -9.09 18.31 12.21
N LEU A 462 -8.01 18.39 12.98
CA LEU A 462 -7.21 19.59 13.20
C LEU A 462 -6.00 19.72 12.25
N ILE A 463 -5.86 18.83 11.29
CA ILE A 463 -4.78 18.89 10.28
C ILE A 463 -5.20 19.90 9.21
N ASP A 464 -4.79 21.15 9.38
CA ASP A 464 -4.83 22.16 8.32
C ASP A 464 -3.60 23.05 8.48
N ASP A 465 -2.80 23.13 7.43
CA ASP A 465 -1.55 23.90 7.45
C ASP A 465 -1.79 25.40 7.19
N ASN A 466 -2.96 25.75 6.65
CA ASN A 466 -3.25 27.11 6.20
C ASN A 466 -4.36 27.84 7.00
N ASN A 467 -5.10 27.14 7.84
CA ASN A 467 -6.24 27.71 8.56
C ASN A 467 -6.37 27.12 9.97
N ASN A 468 -6.50 27.99 10.99
CA ASN A 468 -6.67 27.57 12.37
C ASN A 468 -8.13 27.56 12.82
N ASN A 469 -9.07 27.74 11.91
CA ASN A 469 -10.49 27.90 12.24
C ASN A 469 -11.04 26.71 13.04
N GLU A 470 -10.73 25.49 12.63
CA GLU A 470 -11.16 24.27 13.31
C GLU A 470 -10.57 24.17 14.72
N LYS A 471 -9.30 24.53 14.90
CA LYS A 471 -8.60 24.54 16.19
C LYS A 471 -9.21 25.58 17.13
N GLU A 472 -9.51 26.79 16.64
CA GLU A 472 -10.14 27.86 17.41
C GLU A 472 -11.60 27.54 17.76
N GLN A 473 -12.36 26.94 16.84
CA GLN A 473 -13.72 26.47 17.13
C GLN A 473 -13.73 25.40 18.22
N LEU A 474 -12.79 24.47 18.19
CA LEU A 474 -12.68 23.40 19.19
C LEU A 474 -12.39 23.96 20.61
N LEU A 475 -11.70 25.12 20.73
CA LEU A 475 -11.49 25.79 22.01
C LEU A 475 -12.80 26.29 22.66
N ARG A 476 -13.86 26.47 21.88
CA ARG A 476 -15.18 26.94 22.35
C ARG A 476 -16.08 25.79 22.83
N VAL A 477 -15.65 24.54 22.65
CA VAL A 477 -16.44 23.38 23.10
C VAL A 477 -16.42 23.31 24.61
N LEU A 478 -17.61 23.35 25.19
CA LEU A 478 -17.84 23.27 26.64
C LEU A 478 -18.51 21.94 27.01
N LEU A 479 -18.02 21.33 28.05
CA LEU A 479 -18.49 20.06 28.56
C LEU A 479 -19.13 20.24 29.95
N ALA A 480 -20.31 19.69 30.10
CA ALA A 480 -20.93 19.58 31.42
C ALA A 480 -20.41 18.33 32.13
N THR A 481 -19.52 18.49 33.10
CA THR A 481 -18.84 17.35 33.74
C THR A 481 -19.58 16.82 34.99
N ASN A 482 -20.29 17.67 35.72
CA ASN A 482 -21.06 17.28 36.89
C ASN A 482 -22.25 18.22 37.10
N ILE A 483 -23.33 17.67 37.69
CA ILE A 483 -24.52 18.46 38.05
C ILE A 483 -24.12 19.51 39.12
N GLY A 484 -24.33 20.78 38.82
CA GLY A 484 -24.06 21.92 39.74
C GLY A 484 -22.63 22.48 39.65
N LYS A 485 -21.75 21.97 38.83
CA LYS A 485 -20.43 22.60 38.50
C LYS A 485 -20.50 23.39 37.19
N PRO A 486 -19.74 24.48 37.05
CA PRO A 486 -19.66 25.19 35.79
C PRO A 486 -19.08 24.28 34.70
N PRO A 487 -19.52 24.45 33.44
CA PRO A 487 -18.97 23.69 32.31
C PRO A 487 -17.48 23.99 32.12
N VAL A 488 -16.70 22.98 31.78
CA VAL A 488 -15.27 23.11 31.51
C VAL A 488 -14.99 23.00 30.02
N THR A 489 -13.90 23.63 29.56
CA THR A 489 -13.51 23.50 28.16
C THR A 489 -12.99 22.11 27.86
N LEU A 490 -13.15 21.66 26.60
CA LEU A 490 -12.64 20.36 26.16
C LEU A 490 -11.13 20.22 26.43
N MET A 491 -10.34 21.28 26.17
CA MET A 491 -8.89 21.29 26.43
C MET A 491 -8.58 21.09 27.91
N GLN A 492 -9.30 21.80 28.80
CA GLN A 492 -9.13 21.65 30.26
C GLN A 492 -9.47 20.24 30.72
N GLN A 493 -10.52 19.63 30.19
CA GLN A 493 -10.87 18.24 30.50
C GLN A 493 -9.82 17.23 29.99
N CYS A 494 -9.24 17.43 28.82
CA CYS A 494 -8.14 16.62 28.32
C CYS A 494 -6.92 16.67 29.26
N ILE A 495 -6.56 17.86 29.75
CA ILE A 495 -5.44 18.03 30.69
C ILE A 495 -5.74 17.34 32.03
N LEU A 496 -6.97 17.47 32.53
CA LEU A 496 -7.37 16.80 33.79
C LEU A 496 -7.30 15.28 33.65
N LEU A 497 -7.70 14.74 32.51
CA LEU A 497 -7.55 13.30 32.23
C LEU A 497 -6.08 12.88 32.13
N LEU A 498 -5.24 13.68 31.49
CA LEU A 498 -3.82 13.39 31.37
C LEU A 498 -3.13 13.30 32.74
N GLN A 499 -3.57 14.09 33.70
CA GLN A 499 -3.06 14.14 35.09
C GLN A 499 -3.50 12.99 35.97
N GLN A 500 -4.55 12.25 35.61
CA GLN A 500 -5.02 11.12 36.40
C GLN A 500 -3.96 10.02 36.47
N SER A 501 -3.54 9.66 37.66
CA SER A 501 -2.49 8.66 37.92
C SER A 501 -2.85 7.26 37.44
N ASN A 502 -4.14 6.91 37.32
CA ASN A 502 -4.63 5.61 36.90
C ASN A 502 -4.79 5.49 35.36
N ASN A 503 -4.43 6.53 34.60
CA ASN A 503 -4.59 6.51 33.16
C ASN A 503 -3.54 5.58 32.53
N LYS A 504 -4.03 4.67 31.68
CA LYS A 504 -3.18 3.73 30.95
C LYS A 504 -2.39 4.45 29.86
N LEU A 505 -1.29 3.84 29.43
CA LEU A 505 -0.35 4.37 28.46
C LEU A 505 -1.03 4.89 27.16
N GLN A 506 -1.91 4.10 26.55
CA GLN A 506 -2.60 4.48 25.30
C GLN A 506 -3.43 5.75 25.49
N SER A 507 -4.15 5.88 26.60
CA SER A 507 -4.93 7.09 26.89
C SER A 507 -4.04 8.33 27.00
N LYS A 508 -2.88 8.23 27.69
CA LYS A 508 -1.92 9.34 27.83
C LYS A 508 -1.34 9.73 26.47
N LEU A 509 -0.90 8.74 25.67
CA LEU A 509 -0.32 9.00 24.37
C LEU A 509 -1.34 9.57 23.38
N GLY A 510 -2.57 9.05 23.36
CA GLY A 510 -3.64 9.60 22.53
C GLY A 510 -3.94 11.07 22.85
N LEU A 511 -4.06 11.41 24.13
CA LEU A 511 -4.28 12.79 24.56
C LEU A 511 -3.10 13.71 24.20
N LEU A 512 -1.86 13.24 24.34
CA LEU A 512 -0.66 13.99 23.94
C LEU A 512 -0.62 14.23 22.43
N ILE A 513 -0.97 13.23 21.60
CA ILE A 513 -1.11 13.38 20.14
C ILE A 513 -2.12 14.47 19.81
N LEU A 514 -3.30 14.44 20.45
CA LEU A 514 -4.33 15.45 20.24
C LEU A 514 -3.84 16.85 20.66
N LEU A 515 -3.25 17.01 21.84
CA LEU A 515 -2.77 18.30 22.36
C LEU A 515 -1.64 18.85 21.50
N CYS A 516 -0.66 18.03 21.08
CA CYS A 516 0.40 18.43 20.16
C CYS A 516 -0.16 18.97 18.85
N ARG A 517 -1.11 18.25 18.24
CA ARG A 517 -1.74 18.69 16.99
C ARG A 517 -2.56 19.97 17.19
N TRP A 518 -3.24 20.12 18.31
CA TRP A 518 -4.06 21.29 18.60
C TRP A 518 -3.23 22.57 18.76
N ILE A 519 -2.09 22.45 19.47
CA ILE A 519 -1.16 23.55 19.75
C ILE A 519 -0.36 23.94 18.49
N SER A 520 -0.05 22.98 17.59
CA SER A 520 0.76 23.25 16.42
C SER A 520 0.19 24.40 15.60
N TYR A 521 1.00 25.39 15.25
CA TYR A 521 0.64 26.56 14.43
C TYR A 521 -0.56 27.39 14.95
N CYS A 522 -0.96 27.24 16.21
CA CYS A 522 -2.12 27.94 16.77
C CYS A 522 -1.77 28.66 18.10
N PRO A 523 -1.31 29.92 18.04
CA PRO A 523 -0.95 30.69 19.26
C PRO A 523 -2.09 30.80 20.28
N LEU A 524 -3.35 30.89 19.81
CA LEU A 524 -4.51 30.93 20.69
C LEU A 524 -4.68 29.64 21.50
N ALA A 525 -4.41 28.48 20.88
CA ALA A 525 -4.42 27.20 21.61
C ALA A 525 -3.27 27.12 22.62
N VAL A 526 -2.08 27.62 22.27
CA VAL A 526 -0.95 27.74 23.21
C VAL A 526 -1.32 28.62 24.41
N LYS A 527 -1.86 29.81 24.15
CA LYS A 527 -2.33 30.72 25.19
C LYS A 527 -3.35 30.04 26.13
N THR A 528 -4.33 29.38 25.56
CA THR A 528 -5.37 28.67 26.34
C THR A 528 -4.75 27.56 27.19
N PHE A 529 -3.85 26.75 26.62
CA PHE A 529 -3.15 25.68 27.30
C PHE A 529 -2.31 26.21 28.47
N LEU A 530 -1.53 27.25 28.23
CA LEU A 530 -0.68 27.87 29.26
C LEU A 530 -1.47 28.59 30.35
N SER A 531 -2.72 28.99 30.08
CA SER A 531 -3.62 29.64 31.07
C SER A 531 -4.27 28.64 32.01
N ILE A 532 -4.14 27.34 31.82
CA ILE A 532 -4.67 26.29 32.71
C ILE A 532 -3.63 26.00 33.78
N ASP A 533 -3.94 26.32 35.04
CA ASP A 533 -3.02 26.38 36.19
C ASP A 533 -2.14 25.13 36.39
N SER A 534 -2.64 23.96 36.04
CA SER A 534 -1.93 22.69 36.24
C SER A 534 -1.16 22.17 35.05
N SER A 535 -1.27 22.79 33.86
CA SER A 535 -0.72 22.27 32.57
C SER A 535 0.80 22.21 32.59
N VAL A 536 1.47 23.35 32.79
CA VAL A 536 2.93 23.46 32.77
C VAL A 536 3.56 22.76 33.99
N SER A 537 2.94 22.87 35.16
CA SER A 537 3.42 22.23 36.37
C SER A 537 3.44 20.69 36.26
N TYR A 538 2.42 20.10 35.63
CA TYR A 538 2.38 18.66 35.36
C TYR A 538 3.49 18.22 34.40
N LEU A 539 3.65 18.92 33.28
CA LEU A 539 4.69 18.57 32.28
C LEU A 539 6.09 18.66 32.90
N THR A 540 6.36 19.74 33.65
CA THR A 540 7.66 19.94 34.30
C THR A 540 7.93 18.94 35.43
N ALA A 541 6.93 18.57 36.21
CA ALA A 541 7.07 17.55 37.25
C ALA A 541 7.42 16.18 36.69
N LEU A 542 6.76 15.79 35.59
CA LEU A 542 7.00 14.51 34.88
C LEU A 542 8.41 14.47 34.28
N LEU A 543 8.90 15.58 33.74
CA LEU A 543 10.23 15.66 33.12
C LEU A 543 11.36 15.82 34.16
N SER A 544 11.06 16.33 35.36
CA SER A 544 12.05 16.51 36.45
C SER A 544 12.22 15.25 37.32
N GLY A 545 11.32 14.28 37.23
CA GLY A 545 11.38 13.03 38.01
C GLY A 545 12.66 12.26 37.75
N HIS A 546 13.27 11.78 38.82
CA HIS A 546 14.53 11.01 38.82
C HIS A 546 14.24 9.50 38.90
N ASP A 547 13.24 9.01 38.21
CA ASP A 547 13.01 7.56 38.22
C ASP A 547 14.02 6.90 37.30
N ASN A 548 14.92 6.10 37.94
CA ASN A 548 15.83 5.17 37.27
C ASN A 548 15.08 3.98 36.62
N ASN A 549 13.84 4.18 36.23
CA ASN A 549 13.05 3.14 35.58
C ASN A 549 13.45 3.05 34.13
N GLU A 550 14.03 1.92 33.75
CA GLU A 550 14.30 1.49 32.38
C GLU A 550 13.01 1.18 31.59
N ASP A 551 11.85 1.65 32.02
CA ASP A 551 10.60 1.41 31.31
C ASP A 551 10.52 2.27 30.04
N VAL A 552 10.75 1.62 28.91
CA VAL A 552 10.71 2.21 27.56
C VAL A 552 9.38 2.94 27.29
N GLN A 553 8.28 2.48 27.91
CA GLN A 553 6.95 3.06 27.73
C GLN A 553 6.80 4.38 28.46
N GLU A 554 7.36 4.52 29.64
CA GLU A 554 7.34 5.76 30.42
C GLU A 554 8.21 6.83 29.78
N ASN A 555 9.36 6.41 29.21
CA ASN A 555 10.25 7.28 28.42
C ASN A 555 9.54 7.87 27.18
N LEU A 556 8.65 7.12 26.52
CA LEU A 556 7.88 7.63 25.40
C LEU A 556 6.90 8.74 25.83
N VAL A 557 6.21 8.58 26.97
CA VAL A 557 5.33 9.63 27.51
C VAL A 557 6.11 10.88 27.89
N GLN A 558 7.29 10.73 28.51
CA GLN A 558 8.17 11.85 28.86
C GLN A 558 8.63 12.59 27.59
N SER A 559 9.03 11.84 26.53
CA SER A 559 9.46 12.43 25.26
C SER A 559 8.34 13.24 24.60
N MET A 560 7.13 12.71 24.56
CA MET A 560 5.99 13.45 24.02
C MET A 560 5.60 14.67 24.86
N CYS A 561 5.73 14.59 26.18
CA CYS A 561 5.56 15.75 27.08
C CYS A 561 6.62 16.82 26.86
N ALA A 562 7.89 16.41 26.63
CA ALA A 562 8.97 17.33 26.29
C ALA A 562 8.70 18.04 24.95
N PHE A 563 8.29 17.28 23.94
CA PHE A 563 7.90 17.83 22.66
C PHE A 563 6.71 18.80 22.77
N LEU A 564 5.68 18.47 23.53
CA LEU A 564 4.53 19.35 23.78
C LEU A 564 4.97 20.67 24.44
N LEU A 565 5.84 20.61 25.46
CA LEU A 565 6.36 21.80 26.15
C LEU A 565 7.24 22.64 25.21
N ALA A 566 8.06 21.98 24.36
CA ALA A 566 8.89 22.64 23.35
C ALA A 566 8.03 23.37 22.31
N MET A 567 6.91 22.77 21.87
CA MET A 567 5.94 23.42 20.99
C MET A 567 5.28 24.63 21.66
N CYS A 568 5.00 24.57 22.97
CA CYS A 568 4.51 25.73 23.72
C CYS A 568 5.51 26.89 23.74
N VAL A 569 6.82 26.61 23.73
CA VAL A 569 7.84 27.66 23.58
C VAL A 569 7.86 28.21 22.14
N HIS A 570 7.88 27.31 21.14
CA HIS A 570 8.03 27.70 19.74
C HIS A 570 6.85 28.53 19.20
N PHE A 571 5.61 28.13 19.49
CA PHE A 571 4.38 28.80 19.01
C PHE A 571 3.80 29.83 20.00
N ASN A 572 4.51 30.17 21.07
CA ASN A 572 4.06 31.16 22.03
C ASN A 572 3.99 32.57 21.41
N ASP A 573 3.00 33.35 21.77
CA ASP A 573 2.85 34.76 21.39
C ASP A 573 3.13 35.74 22.56
N ASP A 574 3.65 35.21 23.68
CA ASP A 574 4.00 35.94 24.91
C ASP A 574 2.81 36.65 25.60
N GLN A 575 1.58 36.31 25.23
CA GLN A 575 0.38 36.93 25.82
C GLN A 575 0.06 36.44 27.25
N VAL A 576 0.71 35.37 27.73
CA VAL A 576 0.55 34.87 29.11
C VAL A 576 1.74 35.37 29.94
N PRO A 577 1.57 36.38 30.83
CA PRO A 577 2.71 37.01 31.55
C PRO A 577 3.51 36.04 32.42
N LEU A 578 2.89 34.94 32.89
CA LEU A 578 3.55 33.93 33.74
C LEU A 578 4.41 32.98 32.90
N TYR A 579 4.10 32.76 31.62
CA TYR A 579 4.73 31.77 30.74
C TYR A 579 5.11 32.37 29.36
N THR A 580 5.91 33.44 29.39
CA THR A 580 6.57 33.94 28.16
C THR A 580 7.65 33.00 27.71
N LYS A 581 8.08 33.09 26.43
CA LYS A 581 9.17 32.25 25.87
C LYS A 581 10.37 32.19 26.79
N ASP A 582 10.88 33.38 27.21
CA ASP A 582 12.05 33.47 28.08
C ASP A 582 11.82 32.80 29.46
N LYS A 583 10.64 32.97 30.04
CA LYS A 583 10.29 32.32 31.31
C LYS A 583 10.18 30.83 31.22
N LEU A 584 9.61 30.30 30.10
CA LEU A 584 9.54 28.89 29.84
C LEU A 584 10.93 28.29 29.61
N CYS A 585 11.80 28.95 28.83
CA CYS A 585 13.19 28.54 28.64
C CYS A 585 13.95 28.49 29.95
N ASN A 586 13.81 29.52 30.79
CA ASN A 586 14.41 29.57 32.13
C ASN A 586 13.87 28.45 33.05
N LEU A 587 12.60 28.11 32.95
CA LEU A 587 11.99 27.05 33.73
C LEU A 587 12.53 25.69 33.29
N ILE A 588 12.68 25.48 31.98
CA ILE A 588 13.26 24.26 31.39
C ILE A 588 14.71 24.11 31.87
N ASP A 589 15.55 25.17 31.71
CA ASP A 589 16.94 25.15 32.09
C ASP A 589 17.14 24.87 33.58
N LYS A 590 16.43 25.59 34.46
CA LYS A 590 16.60 25.50 35.91
C LYS A 590 15.97 24.24 36.56
N ARG A 591 14.86 23.72 36.03
CA ARG A 591 14.15 22.60 36.63
C ARG A 591 14.45 21.25 36.01
N ILE A 592 14.69 21.20 34.70
CA ILE A 592 14.88 19.97 33.96
C ILE A 592 16.34 19.80 33.56
N GLY A 593 17.00 20.89 33.12
CA GLY A 593 18.31 20.93 32.50
C GLY A 593 18.20 20.82 30.97
N LEU A 594 18.95 21.67 30.26
CA LEU A 594 18.85 21.82 28.81
C LEU A 594 19.18 20.53 28.06
N GLU A 595 20.29 19.88 28.40
CA GLU A 595 20.75 18.64 27.76
C GLU A 595 19.72 17.50 27.92
N ARG A 596 19.25 17.29 29.16
CA ARG A 596 18.24 16.28 29.45
C ARG A 596 16.93 16.52 28.70
N PHE A 597 16.53 17.80 28.57
CA PHE A 597 15.33 18.17 27.84
C PHE A 597 15.46 17.91 26.34
N GLN A 598 16.63 18.23 25.75
CA GLN A 598 16.91 17.93 24.34
C GLN A 598 16.94 16.41 24.09
N ASP A 599 17.60 15.67 24.95
CA ASP A 599 17.59 14.20 24.84
C ASP A 599 16.16 13.62 24.97
N ALA A 600 15.35 14.18 25.85
CA ALA A 600 13.95 13.77 25.97
C ALA A 600 13.14 14.07 24.70
N ILE A 601 13.33 15.22 24.01
CA ILE A 601 12.63 15.53 22.75
C ILE A 601 12.91 14.44 21.71
N GLY A 602 14.20 14.06 21.53
CA GLY A 602 14.59 13.03 20.56
C GLY A 602 14.18 11.59 20.92
N GLY A 603 13.63 11.35 22.12
CA GLY A 603 13.28 10.00 22.56
C GLY A 603 12.17 9.34 21.73
N THR A 604 11.22 10.12 21.22
CA THR A 604 10.13 9.59 20.39
C THR A 604 10.63 9.11 19.02
N THR A 605 11.53 9.84 18.38
CA THR A 605 12.10 9.49 17.06
C THR A 605 13.02 8.29 17.12
N ARG A 606 13.69 8.08 18.27
CA ARG A 606 14.52 6.88 18.54
C ARG A 606 13.71 5.63 18.87
N HIS A 607 12.41 5.75 19.16
CA HIS A 607 11.58 4.61 19.50
C HIS A 607 11.30 3.74 18.27
N GLU A 608 11.41 2.41 18.38
CA GLU A 608 11.24 1.44 17.26
C GLU A 608 9.92 1.62 16.50
N ILE A 609 8.83 1.91 17.22
CA ILE A 609 7.49 2.07 16.62
C ILE A 609 7.42 3.30 15.71
N TYR A 610 8.23 4.34 15.95
CA TYR A 610 8.21 5.57 15.15
C TYR A 610 8.51 5.32 13.67
N SER A 611 9.62 4.68 13.37
CA SER A 611 10.04 4.39 12.00
C SER A 611 9.06 3.49 11.25
N ARG A 612 8.40 2.57 11.97
CA ARG A 612 7.36 1.70 11.42
C ARG A 612 6.07 2.47 11.12
N THR A 613 5.61 3.33 12.04
CA THR A 613 4.38 4.11 11.89
C THR A 613 4.52 5.19 10.81
N LEU A 614 5.72 5.75 10.63
CA LEU A 614 5.96 6.78 9.62
C LEU A 614 5.83 6.26 8.17
N LYS A 615 6.00 4.95 7.93
CA LYS A 615 5.99 4.37 6.57
C LYS A 615 4.59 4.29 5.94
N HIS A 616 3.56 4.03 6.73
CA HIS A 616 2.22 3.77 6.22
C HIS A 616 1.14 4.48 7.04
N PRO A 617 0.16 5.11 6.39
CA PRO A 617 -0.94 5.79 7.09
C PRO A 617 -1.92 4.84 7.77
N GLN A 618 -2.02 3.58 7.32
CA GLN A 618 -2.87 2.58 7.95
C GLN A 618 -2.23 2.08 9.25
N PRO A 619 -2.96 2.03 10.38
CA PRO A 619 -2.47 1.43 11.62
C PRO A 619 -2.07 -0.04 11.40
N SER A 620 -0.80 -0.36 11.66
CA SER A 620 -0.23 -1.69 11.40
C SER A 620 0.01 -2.52 12.66
N ALA A 621 -0.58 -2.12 13.80
CA ALA A 621 -0.47 -2.83 15.06
C ALA A 621 -1.18 -4.18 15.01
N LYS A 622 -0.49 -5.24 15.44
CA LYS A 622 -1.08 -6.58 15.54
C LYS A 622 -1.85 -6.76 16.86
N ASN A 623 -1.31 -6.18 17.93
CA ASN A 623 -1.89 -6.24 19.27
C ASN A 623 -2.26 -4.84 19.74
N PRO A 624 -3.23 -4.72 20.65
CA PRO A 624 -3.59 -3.45 21.27
C PRO A 624 -2.41 -2.70 21.90
N SER A 625 -1.47 -3.42 22.53
CA SER A 625 -0.28 -2.86 23.17
C SER A 625 0.68 -2.14 22.24
N ASP A 626 0.67 -2.52 20.95
CA ASP A 626 1.58 -1.97 19.94
C ASP A 626 1.05 -0.67 19.31
N LEU A 627 -0.19 -0.30 19.65
CA LEU A 627 -0.86 0.90 19.13
C LEU A 627 -0.53 2.10 20.00
N LEU A 628 0.59 2.77 19.74
CA LEU A 628 1.11 3.87 20.55
C LEU A 628 1.15 5.20 19.78
N LEU A 629 1.57 5.20 18.51
CA LEU A 629 1.78 6.41 17.70
C LEU A 629 0.89 6.41 16.46
N ASP A 630 0.57 7.61 15.95
CA ASP A 630 -0.16 7.84 14.72
C ASP A 630 0.75 8.37 13.61
N HIS A 631 0.47 8.02 12.35
CA HIS A 631 1.25 8.40 11.18
C HIS A 631 1.39 9.92 11.02
N GLU A 632 0.28 10.66 11.08
CA GLU A 632 0.30 12.10 10.89
C GLU A 632 0.93 12.84 12.08
N PHE A 633 0.89 12.25 13.28
CA PHE A 633 1.67 12.74 14.41
C PHE A 633 3.17 12.54 14.19
N CYS A 634 3.59 11.36 13.71
CA CYS A 634 5.00 11.11 13.37
C CYS A 634 5.51 12.07 12.28
N ARG A 635 4.68 12.42 11.30
CA ARG A 635 5.01 13.43 10.29
C ARG A 635 5.15 14.83 10.91
N LEU A 636 4.23 15.21 11.80
CA LEU A 636 4.32 16.49 12.53
C LEU A 636 5.63 16.57 13.31
N LEU A 637 5.96 15.49 14.03
CA LEU A 637 7.20 15.42 14.82
C LEU A 637 8.42 15.58 13.90
N LYS A 638 8.48 14.87 12.80
CA LYS A 638 9.58 14.97 11.81
C LYS A 638 9.79 16.41 11.31
N ILE A 639 8.71 17.14 11.08
CA ILE A 639 8.78 18.51 10.57
C ILE A 639 9.23 19.50 11.66
N LEU A 640 8.75 19.33 12.90
CA LEU A 640 8.88 20.34 13.95
C LEU A 640 10.02 20.08 14.94
N GLU A 641 10.53 18.84 15.07
CA GLU A 641 11.53 18.47 16.07
C GLU A 641 12.76 19.39 16.05
N GLY A 642 13.34 19.62 14.87
CA GLY A 642 14.48 20.52 14.71
C GLY A 642 14.16 21.98 15.07
N ALA A 643 13.03 22.50 14.55
CA ALA A 643 12.64 23.89 14.76
C ALA A 643 12.32 24.20 16.24
N VAL A 644 11.65 23.27 16.94
CA VAL A 644 11.35 23.48 18.38
C VAL A 644 12.61 23.35 19.23
N SER A 645 13.54 22.46 18.91
CA SER A 645 14.83 22.33 19.59
C SER A 645 15.67 23.59 19.44
N GLU A 646 15.76 24.15 18.23
CA GLU A 646 16.47 25.39 17.94
C GLU A 646 15.88 26.59 18.70
N SER A 647 14.55 26.67 18.81
CA SER A 647 13.89 27.76 19.56
C SER A 647 14.26 27.78 21.03
N ILE A 648 14.47 26.59 21.61
CA ILE A 648 14.87 26.46 23.04
C ILE A 648 16.33 26.88 23.22
N ILE A 649 17.22 26.46 22.31
CA ILE A 649 18.65 26.84 22.35
C ILE A 649 18.81 28.35 22.22
N LYS A 650 18.12 28.98 21.26
CA LYS A 650 18.17 30.44 21.05
C LYS A 650 17.59 31.19 22.27
N GLY A 651 16.51 30.71 22.86
CA GLY A 651 15.94 31.32 24.07
C GLY A 651 16.86 31.21 25.29
N SER A 652 17.57 30.10 25.46
CA SER A 652 18.55 29.91 26.53
C SER A 652 19.80 30.81 26.38
N ASN A 653 20.28 31.00 25.15
CA ASN A 653 21.43 31.83 24.85
C ASN A 653 21.15 33.34 25.04
N SER A 654 19.93 33.81 24.73
CA SER A 654 19.55 35.22 24.94
C SER A 654 19.53 35.62 26.43
N VAL A 655 19.21 34.66 27.31
CA VAL A 655 19.22 34.90 28.80
C VAL A 655 20.64 34.95 29.32
N ASN A 656 21.58 34.17 28.78
CA ASN A 656 22.97 34.19 29.19
C ASN A 656 23.72 35.46 28.70
N GLU A 657 23.39 35.99 27.52
CA GLU A 657 23.94 37.25 27.02
C GLU A 657 23.45 38.46 27.82
N SER A 658 22.25 38.48 28.34
CA SER A 658 21.73 39.55 29.22
C SER A 658 22.40 39.54 30.59
N ALA A 659 22.92 38.41 31.05
CA ALA A 659 23.69 38.29 32.29
C ALA A 659 25.18 38.71 32.14
N ILE A 660 25.75 38.55 30.91
CA ILE A 660 27.16 38.86 30.62
C ILE A 660 27.37 40.33 30.22
N LYS A 661 26.32 41.01 29.71
CA LYS A 661 26.43 42.46 29.34
C LYS A 661 26.59 43.43 30.53
N ASN A 662 26.50 42.93 31.73
CA ASN A 662 26.70 43.77 32.95
C ASN A 662 28.10 43.70 33.58
N SER A 663 29.09 43.03 33.00
CA SER A 663 30.39 42.84 33.66
C SER A 663 31.67 43.11 32.86
N ASN A 664 31.65 43.63 31.63
CA ASN A 664 32.91 43.93 30.94
C ASN A 664 32.90 45.25 30.13
N ASN A 665 33.04 46.37 30.88
CA ASN A 665 33.69 47.56 30.37
C ASN A 665 35.03 47.65 31.11
N GLN A 666 36.12 47.42 30.41
CA GLN A 666 37.41 48.10 30.48
C GLN A 666 38.59 47.21 30.03
N ILE A 667 39.54 47.89 29.30
CA ILE A 667 40.94 47.51 29.03
C ILE A 667 41.13 46.82 27.66
N ASN A 668 41.80 47.30 26.67
CA ASN A 668 42.98 48.23 26.52
C ASN A 668 43.24 48.54 25.07
N SER A 669 43.78 49.73 24.85
CA SER A 669 44.36 50.21 23.60
C SER A 669 45.86 49.85 23.50
N ASN A 670 46.33 49.76 22.27
CA ASN A 670 47.73 49.94 21.79
C ASN A 670 48.56 48.68 21.51
N LEU A 671 48.72 48.38 20.23
CA LEU A 671 50.10 48.33 19.62
C LEU A 671 50.06 47.94 18.11
N SER A 672 50.72 48.75 17.36
CA SER A 672 51.45 48.57 16.11
C SER A 672 50.72 48.63 14.77
N GLY A 673 50.90 49.78 14.13
CA GLY A 673 50.42 50.04 12.79
C GLY A 673 51.53 49.74 11.76
N ASN A 674 51.51 48.59 11.15
CA ASN A 674 51.99 48.33 9.79
C ASN A 674 51.47 46.95 9.28
N SER A 675 51.04 46.04 10.12
CA SER A 675 50.30 44.86 9.71
C SER A 675 48.77 45.13 9.53
N SER A 676 48.32 46.24 10.13
CA SER A 676 46.93 46.68 10.16
C SER A 676 46.33 47.00 8.76
N ALA A 677 47.16 47.56 7.86
CA ALA A 677 46.70 47.92 6.51
C ALA A 677 46.48 46.68 5.60
N LEU A 678 47.39 45.70 5.70
CA LEU A 678 47.29 44.44 4.93
C LEU A 678 46.19 43.56 5.46
N VAL A 679 46.03 43.47 6.77
CA VAL A 679 44.94 42.77 7.47
C VAL A 679 43.59 43.45 7.14
N SER A 680 43.52 44.76 7.08
CA SER A 680 42.33 45.49 6.64
C SER A 680 41.95 45.17 5.22
N GLN A 681 42.91 45.11 4.29
CA GLN A 681 42.66 44.74 2.88
C GLN A 681 42.14 43.30 2.76
N TYR A 682 42.65 42.32 3.51
CA TYR A 682 42.15 40.97 3.51
C TYR A 682 40.77 40.87 4.17
N LYS A 683 40.48 41.61 5.24
CA LYS A 683 39.15 41.71 5.85
C LYS A 683 38.11 42.32 4.90
N ASP A 684 38.50 43.34 4.15
CA ASP A 684 37.59 43.95 3.17
C ASP A 684 37.35 43.01 2.00
N LEU A 685 38.38 42.25 1.55
CA LEU A 685 38.22 41.22 0.52
C LEU A 685 37.34 40.02 0.99
N ILE A 686 37.50 39.61 2.25
CA ILE A 686 36.63 38.58 2.86
C ILE A 686 35.18 39.07 2.93
N ARG A 687 34.94 40.30 3.33
CA ARG A 687 33.58 40.90 3.34
C ARG A 687 32.99 40.97 1.95
N GLU A 688 33.79 41.36 0.94
CA GLU A 688 33.31 41.39 -0.45
C GLU A 688 32.94 39.98 -0.94
N GLN A 689 33.73 38.96 -0.60
CA GLN A 689 33.42 37.56 -0.91
C GLN A 689 32.23 37.01 -0.12
N ASP A 690 32.09 37.37 1.16
CA ASP A 690 30.91 37.00 1.96
C ASP A 690 29.62 37.63 1.39
N ASP A 691 29.68 38.90 0.96
CA ASP A 691 28.56 39.57 0.27
C ASP A 691 28.19 38.88 -1.05
N GLU A 692 29.20 38.41 -1.80
CA GLU A 692 28.97 37.69 -3.06
C GLU A 692 28.39 36.31 -2.84
N ILE A 693 28.90 35.57 -1.86
CA ILE A 693 28.31 34.27 -1.42
C ILE A 693 26.88 34.49 -0.94
N GLN A 694 26.58 35.53 -0.21
CA GLN A 694 25.23 35.79 0.26
C GLN A 694 24.25 36.13 -0.89
N LYS A 695 24.73 36.86 -1.92
CA LYS A 695 23.95 37.09 -3.14
C LYS A 695 23.70 35.81 -3.91
N LEU A 696 24.72 34.96 -4.05
CA LEU A 696 24.58 33.67 -4.73
C LEU A 696 23.63 32.70 -3.97
N LYS A 697 23.70 32.67 -2.63
CA LYS A 697 22.75 31.91 -1.80
C LYS A 697 21.31 32.41 -1.99
N GLN A 698 21.07 33.72 -2.02
CA GLN A 698 19.75 34.29 -2.27
C GLN A 698 19.26 33.97 -3.68
N SER A 699 20.13 34.00 -4.69
CA SER A 699 19.76 33.60 -6.06
C SER A 699 19.42 32.13 -6.14
N ASN A 700 20.16 31.26 -5.47
CA ASN A 700 19.87 29.84 -5.39
C ASN A 700 18.54 29.56 -4.70
N GLU A 701 18.20 30.26 -3.61
CA GLU A 701 16.89 30.14 -2.97
C GLU A 701 15.73 30.53 -3.91
N ILE A 702 15.93 31.55 -4.75
CA ILE A 702 14.92 31.95 -5.74
C ILE A 702 14.74 30.84 -6.78
N LEU A 703 15.85 30.32 -7.32
CA LEU A 703 15.84 29.24 -8.30
C LEU A 703 15.19 27.94 -7.75
N ILE A 704 15.48 27.62 -6.49
CA ILE A 704 14.83 26.46 -5.82
C ILE A 704 13.32 26.68 -5.71
N LYS A 705 12.86 27.88 -5.37
CA LYS A 705 11.43 28.19 -5.31
C LYS A 705 10.77 28.11 -6.68
N GLU A 706 11.40 28.64 -7.71
CA GLU A 706 10.88 28.58 -9.10
C GLU A 706 10.83 27.12 -9.58
N LYS A 707 11.88 26.32 -9.32
CA LYS A 707 11.89 24.90 -9.60
C LYS A 707 10.71 24.17 -8.94
N GLN A 708 10.47 24.40 -7.65
CA GLN A 708 9.35 23.80 -6.92
C GLN A 708 7.98 24.19 -7.52
N GLN A 709 7.84 25.44 -7.95
CA GLN A 709 6.60 25.89 -8.62
C GLN A 709 6.40 25.18 -9.97
N LEU A 710 7.46 25.02 -10.75
CA LEU A 710 7.40 24.31 -12.02
C LEU A 710 7.09 22.82 -11.82
N GLU A 711 7.70 22.16 -10.83
CA GLU A 711 7.38 20.77 -10.47
C GLU A 711 5.90 20.59 -10.08
N LEU A 712 5.35 21.51 -9.29
CA LEU A 712 3.93 21.50 -8.95
C LEU A 712 3.05 21.65 -10.19
N LYS A 713 3.41 22.57 -11.11
CA LYS A 713 2.65 22.79 -12.33
C LYS A 713 2.70 21.60 -13.28
N VAL A 714 3.84 20.93 -13.36
CA VAL A 714 4.00 19.66 -14.09
C VAL A 714 3.12 18.57 -13.50
N GLN A 715 3.05 18.46 -12.16
CA GLN A 715 2.16 17.48 -11.49
C GLN A 715 0.67 17.80 -11.74
N GLU A 716 0.27 19.05 -11.72
CA GLU A 716 -1.10 19.47 -12.04
C GLU A 716 -1.49 19.07 -13.46
N LEU A 717 -0.64 19.39 -14.44
CA LEU A 717 -0.89 19.04 -15.84
C LEU A 717 -0.91 17.52 -16.08
N GLN A 718 -0.02 16.76 -15.44
CA GLN A 718 -0.04 15.28 -15.49
C GLN A 718 -1.35 14.73 -14.93
N THR A 719 -1.85 15.31 -13.84
CA THR A 719 -3.12 14.90 -13.23
C THR A 719 -4.29 15.20 -14.17
N GLU A 720 -4.28 16.35 -14.83
CA GLU A 720 -5.33 16.74 -15.77
C GLU A 720 -5.36 15.85 -17.02
N VAL A 721 -4.20 15.51 -17.59
CA VAL A 721 -4.08 14.55 -18.70
C VAL A 721 -4.59 13.16 -18.29
N SER A 722 -4.25 12.70 -17.07
CA SER A 722 -4.78 11.42 -16.56
C SER A 722 -6.29 11.46 -16.40
N ASN A 723 -6.84 12.56 -15.87
CA ASN A 723 -8.27 12.76 -15.68
C ASN A 723 -9.05 12.67 -17.00
N LEU A 724 -8.54 13.32 -18.03
CA LEU A 724 -9.17 13.31 -19.36
C LEU A 724 -9.10 11.93 -20.02
N LYS A 725 -7.99 11.19 -19.85
CA LYS A 725 -7.87 9.82 -20.34
C LYS A 725 -8.90 8.89 -19.68
N ASP A 726 -9.05 9.00 -18.36
CA ASP A 726 -10.00 8.16 -17.61
C ASP A 726 -11.45 8.46 -17.96
N GLN A 727 -11.81 9.74 -18.15
CA GLN A 727 -13.13 10.13 -18.65
C GLN A 727 -13.43 9.54 -20.03
N ASN A 728 -12.42 9.49 -20.90
CA ASN A 728 -12.57 8.93 -22.24
C ASN A 728 -12.83 7.40 -22.20
N ILE A 729 -12.14 6.68 -21.28
CA ILE A 729 -12.35 5.25 -21.08
C ILE A 729 -13.76 4.97 -20.61
N VAL A 730 -14.25 5.72 -19.62
CA VAL A 730 -15.61 5.56 -19.08
C VAL A 730 -16.68 5.81 -20.15
N LEU A 731 -16.52 6.87 -20.95
CA LEU A 731 -17.46 7.21 -22.02
C LEU A 731 -17.49 6.15 -23.13
N ARG A 732 -16.32 5.60 -23.51
CA ARG A 732 -16.24 4.51 -24.49
C ARG A 732 -16.91 3.22 -23.98
N ALA A 733 -16.68 2.86 -22.72
CA ALA A 733 -17.33 1.69 -22.11
C ALA A 733 -18.85 1.86 -22.06
N ALA A 734 -19.35 3.05 -21.67
CA ALA A 734 -20.77 3.33 -21.68
C ALA A 734 -21.37 3.26 -23.09
N GLN A 735 -20.67 3.75 -24.11
CA GLN A 735 -21.12 3.66 -25.50
C GLN A 735 -21.19 2.21 -25.99
N THR A 736 -20.22 1.37 -25.62
CA THR A 736 -20.22 -0.06 -26.01
C THR A 736 -21.41 -0.77 -25.40
N ASN A 737 -21.63 -0.60 -24.09
CA ASN A 737 -22.76 -1.23 -23.39
C ASN A 737 -24.12 -0.85 -24.00
N LEU A 738 -24.31 0.44 -24.34
CA LEU A 738 -25.56 0.92 -24.97
C LEU A 738 -25.72 0.36 -26.39
N ASN A 739 -24.63 0.17 -27.16
CA ASN A 739 -24.71 -0.48 -28.48
C ASN A 739 -25.10 -1.96 -28.34
N ASP A 740 -24.52 -2.70 -27.37
CA ASP A 740 -24.84 -4.10 -27.11
C ASP A 740 -26.33 -4.30 -26.70
N GLU A 741 -26.83 -3.41 -25.80
CA GLU A 741 -28.26 -3.40 -25.44
C GLU A 741 -29.16 -3.12 -26.65
N LYS A 742 -28.82 -2.15 -27.47
CA LYS A 742 -29.56 -1.81 -28.68
C LYS A 742 -29.58 -3.00 -29.66
N ASP A 743 -28.43 -3.66 -29.87
CA ASP A 743 -28.32 -4.79 -30.80
C ASP A 743 -29.08 -6.01 -30.28
N SER A 744 -29.08 -6.23 -28.94
CA SER A 744 -29.89 -7.26 -28.29
C SER A 744 -31.39 -7.02 -28.50
N LEU A 745 -31.86 -5.77 -28.29
CA LEU A 745 -33.27 -5.40 -28.50
C LEU A 745 -33.65 -5.45 -29.97
N THR A 746 -32.75 -5.09 -30.90
CA THR A 746 -32.97 -5.20 -32.33
C THR A 746 -33.15 -6.68 -32.74
N ASN A 747 -32.29 -7.57 -32.23
CA ASN A 747 -32.41 -9.02 -32.48
C ASN A 747 -33.69 -9.60 -31.88
N HIS A 748 -34.16 -9.05 -30.76
CA HIS A 748 -35.43 -9.46 -30.14
C HIS A 748 -36.62 -9.05 -31.03
N ILE A 749 -36.59 -7.84 -31.61
CA ILE A 749 -37.63 -7.35 -32.55
C ILE A 749 -37.65 -8.21 -33.83
N ILE A 750 -36.47 -8.53 -34.41
CA ILE A 750 -36.36 -9.38 -35.61
C ILE A 750 -36.96 -10.76 -35.33
N LYS A 751 -36.70 -11.36 -34.16
CA LYS A 751 -37.29 -12.63 -33.75
C LYS A 751 -38.79 -12.55 -33.58
N ILE A 752 -39.36 -11.44 -33.14
CA ILE A 752 -40.78 -11.20 -32.99
C ILE A 752 -41.42 -10.98 -34.39
N GLU A 753 -40.76 -10.27 -35.29
CA GLU A 753 -41.21 -10.04 -36.66
C GLU A 753 -41.18 -11.33 -37.48
N ASP A 754 -40.14 -12.18 -37.34
CA ASP A 754 -40.06 -13.50 -37.98
C ASP A 754 -41.09 -14.51 -37.45
N SER A 755 -41.49 -14.37 -36.16
CA SER A 755 -42.52 -15.21 -35.55
C SER A 755 -43.95 -14.76 -35.89
N SER A 756 -44.12 -13.53 -36.43
CA SER A 756 -45.44 -12.92 -36.71
C SER A 756 -46.11 -13.36 -37.99
N ALA A 757 -45.59 -14.39 -38.71
CA ALA A 757 -46.26 -14.98 -39.85
C ALA A 757 -47.47 -15.87 -39.48
N THR A 758 -47.68 -16.17 -38.15
CA THR A 758 -48.85 -16.90 -37.67
C THR A 758 -49.28 -16.43 -36.29
N ASP A 759 -50.41 -15.77 -36.20
CA ASP A 759 -51.16 -15.37 -34.98
C ASP A 759 -50.42 -14.47 -33.95
N VAL A 760 -50.32 -13.20 -34.23
CA VAL A 760 -49.89 -12.18 -33.27
C VAL A 760 -51.01 -11.79 -32.34
N THR A 761 -50.89 -12.10 -31.04
CA THR A 761 -51.76 -11.61 -29.99
C THR A 761 -51.57 -10.09 -29.74
N ASN A 762 -52.61 -9.43 -29.21
CA ASN A 762 -52.52 -8.00 -28.86
C ASN A 762 -51.40 -7.67 -27.88
N HIS A 763 -50.91 -8.66 -27.16
CA HIS A 763 -49.81 -8.54 -26.20
C HIS A 763 -48.46 -8.34 -26.91
N ASP A 764 -48.19 -9.12 -27.95
CA ASP A 764 -46.92 -9.06 -28.70
C ASP A 764 -46.76 -7.73 -29.44
N LYS A 765 -47.87 -7.14 -29.92
CA LYS A 765 -47.86 -5.80 -30.51
C LYS A 765 -47.53 -4.72 -29.49
N GLN A 766 -47.97 -4.84 -28.24
CA GLN A 766 -47.62 -3.90 -27.18
C GLN A 766 -46.17 -4.03 -26.75
N GLU A 767 -45.61 -5.23 -26.72
CA GLU A 767 -44.18 -5.45 -26.45
C GLU A 767 -43.31 -4.92 -27.57
N LEU A 768 -43.65 -5.12 -28.81
CA LEU A 768 -42.96 -4.58 -29.97
C LEU A 768 -42.87 -3.04 -29.90
N ILE A 769 -43.99 -2.38 -29.57
CA ILE A 769 -44.03 -0.93 -29.41
C ILE A 769 -43.13 -0.45 -28.24
N LYS A 770 -43.13 -1.21 -27.13
CA LYS A 770 -42.24 -0.93 -25.99
C LYS A 770 -40.76 -1.05 -26.39
N CYS A 771 -40.38 -2.13 -27.06
CA CYS A 771 -39.01 -2.35 -27.53
C CYS A 771 -38.58 -1.25 -28.53
N GLN A 772 -39.43 -0.87 -29.46
CA GLN A 772 -39.15 0.21 -30.41
C GLN A 772 -38.93 1.54 -29.71
N ASN A 773 -39.74 1.89 -28.68
CA ASN A 773 -39.59 3.09 -27.90
C ASN A 773 -38.27 3.07 -27.10
N ILE A 774 -37.86 1.91 -26.53
CA ILE A 774 -36.60 1.75 -25.82
C ILE A 774 -35.41 1.92 -26.78
N ILE A 775 -35.47 1.31 -27.98
CA ILE A 775 -34.43 1.49 -29.00
C ILE A 775 -34.30 2.96 -29.40
N GLN A 776 -35.43 3.68 -29.58
CA GLN A 776 -35.39 5.09 -29.90
C GLN A 776 -34.76 5.94 -28.78
N GLN A 777 -35.04 5.59 -27.52
CA GLN A 777 -34.45 6.22 -26.36
C GLN A 777 -32.96 5.95 -26.25
N LEU A 778 -32.51 4.71 -26.50
CA LEU A 778 -31.11 4.32 -26.55
C LEU A 778 -30.37 5.01 -27.70
N GLN A 779 -31.00 5.19 -28.88
CA GLN A 779 -30.42 5.95 -29.97
C GLN A 779 -30.18 7.42 -29.62
N LEU A 780 -31.11 8.02 -28.86
CA LEU A 780 -30.93 9.41 -28.38
C LEU A 780 -29.76 9.49 -27.39
N GLN A 781 -29.66 8.54 -26.47
CA GLN A 781 -28.53 8.48 -25.53
C GLN A 781 -27.18 8.24 -26.23
N ILE A 782 -27.12 7.33 -27.17
CA ILE A 782 -25.93 7.09 -27.99
C ILE A 782 -25.51 8.35 -28.75
N ASN A 783 -26.46 9.13 -29.29
CA ASN A 783 -26.15 10.38 -29.97
C ASN A 783 -25.66 11.44 -28.99
N GLU A 784 -26.21 11.51 -27.78
CA GLU A 784 -25.71 12.39 -26.73
C GLU A 784 -24.26 12.03 -26.31
N TYR A 785 -23.96 10.76 -26.13
CA TYR A 785 -22.59 10.31 -25.86
C TYR A 785 -21.63 10.56 -27.03
N LYS A 786 -22.08 10.41 -28.27
CA LYS A 786 -21.30 10.78 -29.47
C LYS A 786 -20.98 12.26 -29.52
N LEU A 787 -21.93 13.12 -29.14
CA LEU A 787 -21.70 14.56 -29.04
C LEU A 787 -20.67 14.89 -27.95
N LYS A 788 -20.80 14.28 -26.76
CA LYS A 788 -19.80 14.41 -25.68
C LYS A 788 -18.42 13.88 -26.07
N LEU A 789 -18.33 12.80 -26.84
CA LEU A 789 -17.09 12.28 -27.40
C LEU A 789 -16.50 13.24 -28.46
N GLN A 790 -17.34 13.89 -29.26
CA GLN A 790 -16.90 14.86 -30.26
C GLN A 790 -16.43 16.18 -29.62
N GLU A 791 -17.05 16.61 -28.51
CA GLU A 791 -16.54 17.69 -27.65
C GLU A 791 -15.19 17.33 -27.02
N GLN A 792 -14.98 16.06 -26.65
CA GLN A 792 -13.68 15.59 -26.19
C GLN A 792 -12.65 15.42 -27.31
N GLU A 793 -13.06 15.19 -28.57
CA GLU A 793 -12.15 15.21 -29.73
C GLU A 793 -11.65 16.62 -30.03
N SER A 794 -12.48 17.64 -29.80
CA SER A 794 -12.00 19.03 -29.80
C SER A 794 -11.06 19.31 -28.62
N SER A 795 -11.18 18.56 -27.52
CA SER A 795 -10.26 18.60 -26.38
C SER A 795 -8.93 17.87 -26.66
N LYS A 796 -8.82 17.03 -27.71
CA LYS A 796 -7.53 16.44 -28.14
C LYS A 796 -6.54 17.50 -28.63
N GLU A 797 -7.03 18.59 -29.19
CA GLU A 797 -6.19 19.75 -29.49
C GLU A 797 -5.73 20.46 -28.21
N ALA A 798 -6.61 20.51 -27.20
CA ALA A 798 -6.24 21.05 -25.90
C ALA A 798 -5.20 20.14 -25.18
N ILE A 799 -5.36 18.82 -25.27
CA ILE A 799 -4.38 17.86 -24.74
C ILE A 799 -3.03 17.99 -25.47
N LYS A 800 -3.02 18.14 -26.80
CA LYS A 800 -1.78 18.41 -27.52
C LYS A 800 -1.12 19.71 -27.10
N LYS A 801 -1.91 20.76 -26.80
CA LYS A 801 -1.39 22.02 -26.26
C LYS A 801 -0.84 21.83 -24.84
N ILE A 802 -1.47 21.01 -24.02
CA ILE A 802 -1.00 20.66 -22.66
C ILE A 802 0.30 19.85 -22.75
N ASP A 803 0.41 18.88 -23.67
CA ASP A 803 1.63 18.10 -23.89
C ASP A 803 2.80 19.00 -24.37
N THR A 804 2.53 19.99 -25.22
CA THR A 804 3.57 20.97 -25.61
C THR A 804 4.00 21.85 -24.46
N LEU A 805 3.03 22.38 -23.67
CA LEU A 805 3.32 23.17 -22.45
C LEU A 805 4.06 22.34 -21.40
N TYR A 806 3.70 21.07 -21.24
CA TYR A 806 4.41 20.15 -20.35
C TYR A 806 5.88 20.00 -20.76
N LYS A 807 6.12 19.82 -22.05
CA LYS A 807 7.48 19.69 -22.58
C LYS A 807 8.26 20.99 -22.39
N GLU A 808 7.67 22.14 -22.71
CA GLU A 808 8.29 23.44 -22.46
C GLU A 808 8.63 23.65 -20.99
N LYS A 809 7.74 23.27 -20.07
CA LYS A 809 7.99 23.40 -18.62
C LYS A 809 9.03 22.42 -18.09
N THR A 810 9.13 21.25 -18.70
CA THR A 810 10.21 20.28 -18.39
C THR A 810 11.55 20.82 -18.84
N ASP A 811 11.62 21.39 -20.05
CA ASP A 811 12.86 22.02 -20.57
C ASP A 811 13.29 23.24 -19.72
N GLU A 812 12.32 24.04 -19.22
CA GLU A 812 12.60 25.14 -18.29
C GLU A 812 13.14 24.64 -16.95
N LEU A 813 12.57 23.56 -16.43
CA LEU A 813 12.98 22.93 -15.17
C LEU A 813 14.40 22.35 -15.26
N ASP A 814 14.73 21.72 -16.38
CA ASP A 814 16.09 21.19 -16.61
C ASP A 814 17.10 22.32 -16.79
N LYS A 815 16.68 23.44 -17.36
CA LYS A 815 17.51 24.63 -17.43
C LYS A 815 17.80 25.22 -16.04
N LEU A 816 16.75 25.33 -15.20
CA LEU A 816 16.88 25.80 -13.83
C LEU A 816 17.75 24.87 -12.96
N LYS A 817 17.67 23.55 -13.18
CA LYS A 817 18.58 22.59 -12.53
C LYS A 817 20.03 22.86 -12.89
N LYS A 818 20.30 23.09 -14.16
CA LYS A 818 21.66 23.42 -14.63
C LYS A 818 22.16 24.73 -14.05
N ASP A 819 21.32 25.77 -14.06
CA ASP A 819 21.66 27.05 -13.45
C ASP A 819 21.95 26.92 -11.95
N GLN A 820 21.25 26.02 -11.26
CA GLN A 820 21.49 25.67 -9.85
C GLN A 820 22.82 24.96 -9.66
N GLU A 821 23.17 23.99 -10.51
CA GLU A 821 24.47 23.30 -10.48
C GLU A 821 25.61 24.29 -10.72
N ASP A 822 25.50 25.15 -11.72
CA ASP A 822 26.47 26.18 -12.04
C ASP A 822 26.68 27.15 -10.85
N LEU A 823 25.59 27.51 -10.12
CA LEU A 823 25.67 28.35 -8.93
C LEU A 823 26.35 27.65 -7.73
N LEU A 824 26.08 26.36 -7.56
CA LEU A 824 26.71 25.56 -6.49
C LEU A 824 28.22 25.39 -6.74
N GLU A 825 28.63 25.19 -8.00
CA GLU A 825 30.05 25.12 -8.38
C GLU A 825 30.75 26.46 -8.09
N LEU A 826 30.08 27.56 -8.39
CA LEU A 826 30.62 28.91 -8.15
C LEU A 826 30.73 29.23 -6.64
N LEU A 827 29.77 28.78 -5.83
CA LEU A 827 29.80 28.85 -4.36
C LEU A 827 30.96 28.03 -3.80
N ALA A 828 31.18 26.80 -4.28
CA ALA A 828 32.28 25.94 -3.84
C ALA A 828 33.65 26.58 -4.17
N ASP A 829 33.80 27.24 -5.32
CA ASP A 829 35.01 27.94 -5.69
C ASP A 829 35.25 29.19 -4.79
N GLN A 830 34.17 29.90 -4.43
CA GLN A 830 34.25 31.05 -3.51
C GLN A 830 34.59 30.58 -2.09
N ASP A 831 33.98 29.49 -1.59
CA ASP A 831 34.31 28.92 -0.28
C ASP A 831 35.78 28.48 -0.21
N THR A 832 36.32 27.92 -1.29
CA THR A 832 37.74 27.52 -1.38
C THR A 832 38.65 28.73 -1.28
N LYS A 833 38.29 29.81 -1.95
CA LYS A 833 39.04 31.08 -1.88
C LYS A 833 38.98 31.70 -0.48
N LEU A 834 37.81 31.65 0.16
CA LEU A 834 37.60 32.13 1.54
C LEU A 834 38.47 31.37 2.54
N ILE A 835 38.52 30.04 2.43
CA ILE A 835 39.38 29.18 3.27
C ILE A 835 40.85 29.62 3.08
N LEU A 836 41.30 29.80 1.85
CA LEU A 836 42.65 30.19 1.53
C LEU A 836 43.01 31.60 2.07
N TYR A 837 42.07 32.54 2.05
CA TYR A 837 42.25 33.86 2.66
C TYR A 837 42.23 33.79 4.19
N LYS A 838 41.38 32.99 4.80
CA LYS A 838 41.36 32.73 6.25
C LYS A 838 42.67 32.09 6.73
N GLU A 839 43.22 31.14 5.99
CA GLU A 839 44.54 30.56 6.27
C GLU A 839 45.67 31.61 6.20
N LYS A 840 45.62 32.49 5.19
CA LYS A 840 46.61 33.58 5.05
C LYS A 840 46.54 34.58 6.22
N LEU A 841 45.32 34.94 6.65
CA LEU A 841 45.11 35.82 7.81
C LEU A 841 45.56 35.16 9.11
N THR A 842 45.30 33.86 9.27
CA THR A 842 45.79 33.09 10.44
C THR A 842 47.32 33.03 10.47
N ALA A 843 47.97 32.86 9.29
CA ALA A 843 49.40 32.84 9.16
C ALA A 843 50.06 34.23 9.48
N LEU A 844 49.26 35.30 9.31
CA LEU A 844 49.67 36.70 9.70
C LEU A 844 49.39 36.99 11.17
N GLY A 845 48.83 36.05 11.95
CA GLY A 845 48.66 36.16 13.40
C GLY A 845 47.36 36.80 13.85
N GLU A 846 46.41 36.99 12.98
CA GLU A 846 45.04 37.45 13.30
C GLU A 846 44.17 36.25 13.72
N LYS A 847 43.48 36.36 14.86
CA LYS A 847 42.45 35.40 15.28
C LYS A 847 41.15 35.70 14.54
N ILE A 848 40.75 34.82 13.66
CA ILE A 848 39.45 34.86 13.02
C ILE A 848 38.48 34.14 13.96
N GLU A 849 37.46 34.84 14.46
CA GLU A 849 36.33 34.19 15.14
C GLU A 849 35.61 33.28 14.11
N SER A 850 35.71 31.98 14.34
CA SER A 850 34.99 31.00 13.57
C SER A 850 33.49 31.11 13.93
N GLU A 851 32.69 31.75 13.11
CA GLU A 851 31.27 31.45 13.09
C GLU A 851 31.12 30.00 12.66
N VAL A 852 30.76 29.17 13.62
CA VAL A 852 30.43 27.76 13.40
C VAL A 852 29.13 27.75 12.57
N SER A 853 29.26 27.69 11.27
CA SER A 853 28.17 27.26 10.41
C SER A 853 28.05 25.75 10.55
N SER A 854 27.30 25.30 11.56
CA SER A 854 26.79 23.93 11.61
C SER A 854 25.71 23.79 10.55
N GLY A 855 26.12 23.51 9.35
CA GLY A 855 25.29 22.99 8.28
C GLY A 855 25.91 21.67 7.86
N GLU A 856 25.81 20.65 8.71
CA GLU A 856 25.93 19.29 8.26
C GLU A 856 24.70 19.02 7.41
N VAL A 857 24.88 19.11 6.11
CA VAL A 857 23.97 18.50 5.14
C VAL A 857 24.26 17.02 5.24
N ASP A 858 23.43 16.29 5.93
CA ASP A 858 23.38 14.83 5.82
C ASP A 858 23.13 14.46 4.35
N ASP A 859 24.20 14.07 3.71
CA ASP A 859 24.25 13.47 2.39
C ASP A 859 23.86 11.98 2.53
N ASP A 860 22.56 11.72 2.67
CA ASP A 860 21.97 10.39 2.58
C ASP A 860 20.85 10.43 1.54
N THR A 861 21.26 10.48 0.28
CA THR A 861 20.44 10.05 -0.84
C THR A 861 21.31 9.33 -1.85
N ASP A 862 21.64 8.09 -1.53
CA ASP A 862 21.86 7.04 -2.51
C ASP A 862 20.50 6.68 -3.14
N ASP A 863 20.08 7.49 -4.08
CA ASP A 863 19.11 7.10 -5.09
C ASP A 863 19.69 7.51 -6.45
N GLN A 864 20.50 6.60 -7.00
CA GLN A 864 20.82 6.64 -8.42
C GLN A 864 19.53 6.37 -9.20
N PRO A 865 19.12 7.23 -10.11
CA PRO A 865 18.14 6.86 -11.10
C PRO A 865 18.84 5.98 -12.13
N GLU A 866 18.54 4.68 -12.10
CA GLU A 866 18.84 3.82 -13.22
C GLU A 866 18.23 4.42 -14.50
N SER A 867 19.11 4.77 -15.40
CA SER A 867 18.81 5.07 -16.79
C SER A 867 18.18 3.85 -17.44
N SER A 868 16.96 3.94 -17.86
CA SER A 868 16.42 3.04 -18.89
C SER A 868 15.64 3.85 -19.92
N ASN A 869 16.03 3.60 -21.16
CA ASN A 869 15.48 4.07 -22.43
C ASN A 869 13.95 4.08 -22.54
#